data_2eb34ddfb27a1d495356ca2b577f9c83
#
_entry.id   2eb34ddfb27a1d495356ca2b577f9c83
#
_cell.length_a   1.000
_cell.length_b   1.000
_cell.length_c   1.000
_cell.angle_alpha   90.00
_cell.angle_beta   90.00
_cell.angle_gamma   90.00
#
_symmetry.space_group_name_H-M   'P 1'
#
loop_
_entity.id
_entity.type
_entity.pdbx_description
1 polymer ?
#
loop_
_entity_poly.entity_id
_entity_poly.type
_entity_poly.pdbx_seq_one_letter_code
_entity_poly.pdbx_strand_id
1 'polypeptide(L)'
;MALRSHLAAAGLLLTFLSAAAYASTSPRPQDAGDGRSSEADYVIRARVDDAEPTDLDDGVQKQLSGTMSLTWRNGSGEAVSDLWFHLYLNAYANNRSLHMTEAQGRLKGTKVDRGFGWQEIRSLKVGDVDLTDALTFRVPDSRAPLDRTLFSVDLPEPVPAGGEVTVEIEWESRLPRVRRRTGTKGDFIFLSHWFPKLAVYEGGRGWRAHPFYMNTEFYADYGTYDVTLDLPEEYTGKIAASGKRVSAEALPDGRYAERYIAPAPEDQTYVDPVAARGSGLAPRVHGFAWTADPDYTVFERPFVWNEWASRHEAEVGEVASALGLEPADLVGREVLVRVMVHPEHASQAERHWRATCATLFYYGLWYGAYPYSELTAVDPAWGARAAGGMEYPTIFTCGSRMLTRPRMYTPESVTVHEAGHQFWYGLVGNNEPEAAWLDEGFNSFSDSETLFREYGARRAASTYSGLPMWGIAPSAAPGSRSLEGTVSLQSVGFPNPIRFGLDQLDVSVSKDLQWLVPGEIQARPLTASPFVKFWRDQPQLTFVEQETDPRWGDRSGYLRDPESDPIERNVWDYVDRASYSTNSYPHTAVALRSLQALVGREAFLRGMRKFAQDWRYRHPYPEDFYLAFQEGADADIQWYFEDVFRSTKTVDWSCQVAQTRDPKSAGWFRCDDGSWTSDCSPEALASAAEAAADSEEGEGEGDAGAEEPEKAKRPWVPDIVLRRRGDLVLPVKVQVTYEDGGKVDFEWTREMQGEKNWWRLPMAADARKVTSVVIDPERLWFLDRNMTDNQWFAERDKLAPSRWGERAAARAANVLQWFMAVGG
;
A
#
# COMPACT_ATOMS: atom_id res chain seq x y z
N MET A 1 36.34 -42.56 -29.31
CA MET A 1 35.04 -41.89 -29.53
C MET A 1 33.95 -42.35 -28.56
N ALA A 2 34.12 -43.37 -27.77
CA ALA A 2 33.15 -43.92 -26.83
C ALA A 2 33.28 -43.36 -25.38
N LEU A 3 34.30 -42.58 -25.09
CA LEU A 3 34.53 -42.06 -23.70
C LEU A 3 34.01 -40.63 -23.47
N ARG A 4 33.57 -39.91 -24.53
CA ARG A 4 33.03 -38.54 -24.39
C ARG A 4 31.50 -38.54 -24.27
N SER A 5 30.79 -39.59 -24.56
CA SER A 5 29.30 -39.69 -24.42
C SER A 5 28.89 -40.04 -23.00
N HIS A 6 29.74 -40.59 -22.14
CA HIS A 6 29.42 -40.92 -20.75
C HIS A 6 29.63 -39.77 -19.77
N LEU A 7 30.46 -38.80 -20.10
CA LEU A 7 30.63 -37.61 -19.24
C LEU A 7 29.51 -36.57 -19.43
N ALA A 8 28.89 -36.52 -20.60
CA ALA A 8 27.74 -35.64 -20.83
C ALA A 8 26.46 -36.14 -20.17
N ALA A 9 26.26 -37.46 -20.07
CA ALA A 9 25.11 -38.03 -19.38
C ALA A 9 25.24 -38.02 -17.87
N ALA A 10 26.45 -38.03 -17.31
CA ALA A 10 26.69 -37.92 -15.87
C ALA A 10 26.54 -36.44 -15.39
N GLY A 11 26.84 -35.47 -16.26
CA GLY A 11 26.68 -34.04 -15.97
C GLY A 11 25.21 -33.63 -15.96
N LEU A 12 24.39 -34.20 -16.86
CA LEU A 12 22.93 -33.91 -16.85
C LEU A 12 22.18 -34.63 -15.72
N LEU A 13 22.65 -35.78 -15.25
CA LEU A 13 22.03 -36.46 -14.10
C LEU A 13 22.39 -35.79 -12.77
N LEU A 14 23.53 -35.16 -12.65
CA LEU A 14 23.91 -34.40 -11.44
C LEU A 14 23.22 -33.03 -11.36
N THR A 15 22.89 -32.41 -12.49
CA THR A 15 22.11 -31.17 -12.51
C THR A 15 20.63 -31.42 -12.22
N PHE A 16 20.05 -32.55 -12.61
CA PHE A 16 18.68 -32.93 -12.25
C PHE A 16 18.55 -33.42 -10.80
N LEU A 17 19.59 -33.98 -10.19
CA LEU A 17 19.59 -34.36 -8.78
C LEU A 17 19.84 -33.17 -7.83
N SER A 18 20.51 -32.12 -8.25
CA SER A 18 20.66 -30.89 -7.46
C SER A 18 19.42 -29.99 -7.52
N ALA A 19 18.65 -29.99 -8.62
CA ALA A 19 17.38 -29.29 -8.70
C ALA A 19 16.26 -29.97 -7.89
N ALA A 20 16.31 -31.30 -7.73
CA ALA A 20 15.36 -32.03 -6.87
C ALA A 20 15.67 -31.99 -5.36
N ALA A 21 16.87 -31.54 -4.97
CA ALA A 21 17.28 -31.47 -3.56
C ALA A 21 17.09 -30.07 -2.94
N TYR A 22 16.75 -29.03 -3.73
CA TYR A 22 16.41 -27.70 -3.23
C TYR A 22 14.89 -27.44 -3.17
N ALA A 23 14.09 -28.38 -3.62
CA ALA A 23 12.62 -28.28 -3.57
C ALA A 23 12.03 -29.00 -2.35
N SER A 24 12.56 -28.80 -1.17
CA SER A 24 11.81 -29.07 0.06
C SER A 24 12.68 -28.92 1.29
N THR A 25 12.61 -27.83 1.98
CA THR A 25 12.72 -27.83 3.46
C THR A 25 12.20 -26.51 4.04
N SER A 26 11.07 -26.04 3.59
CA SER A 26 10.17 -25.36 4.51
C SER A 26 9.04 -26.34 4.76
N PRO A 27 8.84 -26.85 5.98
CA PRO A 27 7.63 -27.61 6.23
C PRO A 27 6.48 -26.66 5.97
N ARG A 28 5.66 -26.92 4.92
CA ARG A 28 4.26 -26.51 5.03
C ARG A 28 3.86 -26.87 6.44
N PRO A 29 3.20 -25.98 7.18
CA PRO A 29 2.45 -26.44 8.34
C PRO A 29 1.56 -27.57 7.81
N GLN A 30 1.84 -28.81 8.16
CA GLN A 30 1.17 -29.99 7.62
C GLN A 30 -0.31 -30.07 7.99
N ASP A 31 -0.83 -29.00 8.63
CA ASP A 31 -2.20 -28.86 9.12
C ASP A 31 -2.87 -27.53 8.75
N ALA A 32 -2.35 -26.76 7.83
CA ALA A 32 -3.20 -25.84 7.10
C ALA A 32 -4.16 -26.75 6.30
N GLY A 33 -5.35 -26.95 6.83
CA GLY A 33 -6.43 -27.66 6.13
C GLY A 33 -6.50 -27.19 4.69
N ASP A 34 -7.09 -27.94 3.79
CA ASP A 34 -7.15 -27.72 2.34
C ASP A 34 -7.56 -26.30 1.87
N GLY A 35 -7.27 -25.26 2.66
CA GLY A 35 -7.61 -23.85 2.48
C GLY A 35 -9.09 -23.55 2.69
N ARG A 36 -9.87 -24.45 3.26
CA ARG A 36 -11.24 -24.19 3.68
C ARG A 36 -11.22 -23.51 5.03
N SER A 37 -11.60 -22.23 5.06
CA SER A 37 -11.94 -21.57 6.30
C SER A 37 -13.23 -22.15 6.87
N SER A 38 -13.39 -22.07 8.18
CA SER A 38 -14.69 -22.22 8.82
C SER A 38 -15.65 -21.14 8.27
N GLU A 39 -16.94 -21.34 8.38
CA GLU A 39 -17.95 -20.35 8.00
C GLU A 39 -18.76 -19.92 9.24
N ALA A 40 -19.07 -18.62 9.31
CA ALA A 40 -19.86 -18.05 10.39
C ALA A 40 -21.01 -17.23 9.85
N ASP A 41 -22.23 -17.77 9.91
CA ASP A 41 -23.46 -17.12 9.47
C ASP A 41 -24.18 -16.46 10.65
N TYR A 42 -24.58 -15.19 10.48
CA TYR A 42 -25.18 -14.40 11.54
C TYR A 42 -26.58 -13.91 11.16
N VAL A 43 -27.54 -14.09 12.05
CA VAL A 43 -28.83 -13.41 12.01
C VAL A 43 -28.91 -12.49 13.22
N ILE A 44 -28.92 -11.17 12.99
CA ILE A 44 -28.80 -10.17 14.05
C ILE A 44 -30.02 -9.23 14.05
N ARG A 45 -30.53 -8.90 15.22
CA ARG A 45 -31.47 -7.82 15.43
C ARG A 45 -30.89 -6.86 16.45
N ALA A 46 -30.81 -5.59 16.12
CA ALA A 46 -30.24 -4.57 16.99
C ALA A 46 -31.19 -3.35 17.09
N ARG A 47 -31.33 -2.88 18.29
CA ARG A 47 -32.12 -1.67 18.61
C ARG A 47 -31.20 -0.63 19.25
N VAL A 48 -31.31 0.61 18.79
CA VAL A 48 -30.56 1.74 19.34
C VAL A 48 -31.52 2.76 19.96
N ASP A 49 -31.16 3.17 21.16
CA ASP A 49 -31.85 4.19 21.94
C ASP A 49 -30.83 5.18 22.52
N ASP A 50 -31.29 6.31 23.09
CA ASP A 50 -30.41 7.17 23.87
C ASP A 50 -30.05 6.48 25.19
N ALA A 51 -28.78 6.56 25.57
CA ALA A 51 -28.31 6.01 26.83
C ALA A 51 -28.66 6.97 27.99
N GLU A 52 -28.96 6.40 29.17
CA GLU A 52 -29.09 7.18 30.39
C GLU A 52 -27.81 7.99 30.66
N PRO A 53 -27.93 9.31 30.90
CA PRO A 53 -26.78 10.18 31.11
C PRO A 53 -25.93 9.79 32.33
N THR A 54 -24.62 9.90 32.19
CA THR A 54 -23.66 9.68 33.29
C THR A 54 -22.55 10.75 33.30
N ASP A 55 -21.80 10.83 34.40
CA ASP A 55 -20.67 11.75 34.54
C ASP A 55 -19.47 11.39 33.60
N LEU A 56 -19.47 10.19 33.02
CA LEU A 56 -18.44 9.72 32.08
C LEU A 56 -18.76 10.04 30.62
N ASP A 57 -19.89 10.66 30.33
CA ASP A 57 -20.31 10.94 28.97
C ASP A 57 -19.59 12.15 28.38
N ASP A 58 -19.47 12.11 27.06
CA ASP A 58 -19.00 13.20 26.21
C ASP A 58 -20.10 13.58 25.22
N GLY A 59 -21.14 14.24 25.73
CA GLY A 59 -22.41 14.50 25.05
C GLY A 59 -23.42 13.36 25.22
N VAL A 60 -24.47 13.36 24.41
CA VAL A 60 -25.44 12.25 24.39
C VAL A 60 -24.75 11.01 23.84
N GLN A 61 -24.79 9.92 24.57
CA GLN A 61 -24.36 8.61 24.13
C GLN A 61 -25.55 7.74 23.76
N LYS A 62 -25.35 6.76 22.94
CA LYS A 62 -26.39 5.80 22.54
C LYS A 62 -26.13 4.46 23.23
N GLN A 63 -27.22 3.73 23.42
CA GLN A 63 -27.20 2.36 23.92
C GLN A 63 -27.75 1.44 22.83
N LEU A 64 -27.15 0.29 22.67
CA LEU A 64 -27.56 -0.74 21.72
C LEU A 64 -27.93 -2.00 22.50
N SER A 65 -29.11 -2.54 22.25
CA SER A 65 -29.50 -3.89 22.65
C SER A 65 -29.58 -4.76 21.42
N GLY A 66 -29.05 -5.97 21.49
CA GLY A 66 -28.98 -6.87 20.35
C GLY A 66 -29.29 -8.31 20.71
N THR A 67 -29.83 -9.03 19.74
CA THR A 67 -29.98 -10.48 19.76
C THR A 67 -29.37 -11.04 18.48
N MET A 68 -28.67 -12.18 18.55
CA MET A 68 -28.17 -12.86 17.38
C MET A 68 -28.29 -14.37 17.50
N SER A 69 -28.48 -15.01 16.35
CA SER A 69 -28.26 -16.43 16.12
C SER A 69 -27.03 -16.57 15.22
N LEU A 70 -26.00 -17.20 15.74
CA LEU A 70 -24.76 -17.50 15.03
C LEU A 70 -24.72 -19.00 14.70
N THR A 71 -24.63 -19.35 13.44
CA THR A 71 -24.34 -20.73 13.02
C THR A 71 -22.88 -20.81 12.53
N TRP A 72 -22.06 -21.54 13.25
CA TRP A 72 -20.67 -21.77 12.90
C TRP A 72 -20.47 -23.18 12.35
N ARG A 73 -19.83 -23.29 11.19
CA ARG A 73 -19.44 -24.56 10.57
C ARG A 73 -17.96 -24.78 10.73
N ASN A 74 -17.62 -25.88 11.38
CA ASN A 74 -16.24 -26.27 11.60
C ASN A 74 -15.59 -26.77 10.30
N GLY A 75 -14.86 -25.92 9.60
CA GLY A 75 -14.11 -26.26 8.37
C GLY A 75 -12.80 -27.00 8.64
N SER A 76 -12.41 -27.18 9.90
CA SER A 76 -11.17 -27.87 10.28
C SER A 76 -11.30 -29.40 10.20
N GLY A 77 -10.16 -30.08 10.24
CA GLY A 77 -10.12 -31.56 10.26
C GLY A 77 -10.32 -32.19 11.64
N GLU A 78 -10.63 -31.43 12.70
CA GLU A 78 -10.70 -31.89 14.08
C GLU A 78 -11.97 -31.43 14.79
N ALA A 79 -12.29 -32.03 15.92
CA ALA A 79 -13.42 -31.63 16.75
C ALA A 79 -13.04 -30.45 17.64
N VAL A 80 -13.93 -29.48 17.79
CA VAL A 80 -13.73 -28.24 18.56
C VAL A 80 -14.67 -28.22 19.76
N SER A 81 -14.13 -28.05 20.97
CA SER A 81 -14.87 -28.17 22.23
C SER A 81 -15.20 -26.85 22.92
N ASP A 82 -14.71 -25.72 22.42
CA ASP A 82 -14.96 -24.38 22.92
C ASP A 82 -15.15 -23.38 21.78
N LEU A 83 -15.70 -22.23 22.09
CA LEU A 83 -15.80 -21.09 21.16
C LEU A 83 -15.19 -19.85 21.77
N TRP A 84 -14.51 -19.04 20.94
CA TRP A 84 -13.87 -17.79 21.34
C TRP A 84 -14.50 -16.60 20.63
N PHE A 85 -14.77 -15.55 21.38
CA PHE A 85 -15.44 -14.36 20.88
C PHE A 85 -14.69 -13.09 21.20
N HIS A 86 -14.75 -12.14 20.26
CA HIS A 86 -14.33 -10.77 20.47
C HIS A 86 -15.49 -9.87 20.91
N LEU A 87 -15.25 -9.04 21.90
CA LEU A 87 -16.07 -7.91 22.31
C LEU A 87 -15.28 -6.62 22.06
N TYR A 88 -15.12 -6.25 20.81
CA TYR A 88 -14.22 -5.16 20.42
C TYR A 88 -14.55 -3.81 21.05
N LEU A 89 -15.84 -3.53 21.35
CA LEU A 89 -16.25 -2.29 22.01
C LEU A 89 -15.66 -2.15 23.42
N ASN A 90 -15.29 -3.25 24.08
CA ASN A 90 -14.65 -3.23 25.38
C ASN A 90 -13.21 -2.67 25.34
N ALA A 91 -12.62 -2.52 24.17
CA ALA A 91 -11.39 -1.76 24.00
C ALA A 91 -11.54 -0.29 24.45
N TYR A 92 -12.75 0.23 24.43
CA TYR A 92 -13.10 1.60 24.82
C TYR A 92 -13.81 1.67 26.18
N ALA A 93 -13.90 0.57 26.93
CA ALA A 93 -14.60 0.54 28.21
C ALA A 93 -13.88 1.33 29.32
N ASN A 94 -12.57 1.40 29.26
CA ASN A 94 -11.75 2.10 30.23
C ASN A 94 -10.35 2.39 29.66
N ASN A 95 -9.53 3.13 30.39
CA ASN A 95 -8.18 3.46 29.98
C ASN A 95 -7.15 2.36 30.30
N ARG A 96 -7.57 1.15 30.66
CA ARG A 96 -6.76 0.00 31.03
C ARG A 96 -6.95 -1.22 30.13
N SER A 97 -7.78 -1.12 29.09
CA SER A 97 -7.77 -2.08 27.99
C SER A 97 -6.40 -2.08 27.33
N LEU A 98 -6.03 -3.13 26.62
CA LEU A 98 -4.74 -3.21 25.90
C LEU A 98 -4.63 -2.05 24.89
N HIS A 99 -5.66 -1.85 24.09
CA HIS A 99 -5.76 -0.75 23.13
C HIS A 99 -5.48 0.62 23.75
N MET A 100 -6.11 0.92 24.88
CA MET A 100 -5.92 2.19 25.58
C MET A 100 -4.59 2.28 26.29
N THR A 101 -4.04 1.18 26.78
CA THR A 101 -2.72 1.11 27.41
C THR A 101 -1.62 1.40 26.40
N GLU A 102 -1.66 0.77 25.22
CA GLU A 102 -0.72 1.04 24.12
C GLU A 102 -0.89 2.46 23.56
N ALA A 103 -2.11 2.95 23.51
CA ALA A 103 -2.42 4.34 23.14
C ALA A 103 -2.00 5.37 24.20
N GLN A 104 -1.47 4.94 25.37
CA GLN A 104 -1.14 5.81 26.51
C GLN A 104 -2.32 6.73 26.91
N GLY A 105 -3.54 6.21 26.84
CA GLY A 105 -4.77 6.97 27.12
C GLY A 105 -5.08 8.08 26.09
N ARG A 106 -4.48 8.04 24.91
CA ARG A 106 -4.67 9.04 23.84
C ARG A 106 -5.02 8.37 22.51
N LEU A 107 -6.15 8.75 21.94
CA LEU A 107 -6.55 8.31 20.60
C LEU A 107 -6.50 9.49 19.63
N LYS A 108 -5.84 9.28 18.48
CA LYS A 108 -5.60 10.34 17.48
C LYS A 108 -5.06 11.65 18.13
N GLY A 109 -4.16 11.52 19.15
CA GLY A 109 -3.55 12.64 19.86
C GLY A 109 -4.40 13.27 20.97
N THR A 110 -5.66 12.88 21.14
CA THR A 110 -6.58 13.40 22.16
C THR A 110 -6.62 12.51 23.38
N LYS A 111 -6.47 13.09 24.58
CA LYS A 111 -6.68 12.38 25.84
C LYS A 111 -8.12 11.88 25.93
N VAL A 112 -8.31 10.63 26.33
CA VAL A 112 -9.61 10.03 26.56
C VAL A 112 -9.86 9.94 28.07
N ASP A 113 -10.78 10.75 28.56
CA ASP A 113 -11.23 10.80 29.96
C ASP A 113 -12.76 10.74 30.08
N ARG A 114 -13.48 10.80 28.99
CA ARG A 114 -14.93 10.69 28.88
C ARG A 114 -15.34 10.01 27.57
N GLY A 115 -16.63 9.68 27.45
CA GLY A 115 -17.16 9.05 26.24
C GLY A 115 -16.70 7.59 26.07
N PHE A 116 -16.52 6.89 27.17
CA PHE A 116 -16.27 5.46 27.21
C PHE A 116 -17.50 4.67 26.78
N GLY A 117 -17.30 3.49 26.24
CA GLY A 117 -18.35 2.55 25.91
C GLY A 117 -17.98 1.14 26.36
N TRP A 118 -18.96 0.26 26.45
CA TRP A 118 -18.77 -1.13 26.87
C TRP A 118 -19.75 -2.06 26.15
N GLN A 119 -19.47 -3.36 26.21
CA GLN A 119 -20.32 -4.41 25.67
C GLN A 119 -20.38 -5.58 26.67
N GLU A 120 -21.58 -6.08 26.92
CA GLU A 120 -21.85 -7.13 27.91
C GLU A 120 -22.79 -8.19 27.33
N ILE A 121 -22.49 -9.45 27.54
CA ILE A 121 -23.35 -10.58 27.21
C ILE A 121 -24.43 -10.69 28.29
N ARG A 122 -25.68 -10.69 27.89
CA ARG A 122 -26.84 -10.87 28.77
C ARG A 122 -27.32 -12.32 28.82
N SER A 123 -27.21 -13.04 27.71
CA SER A 123 -27.54 -14.46 27.61
C SER A 123 -26.68 -15.10 26.50
N LEU A 124 -26.20 -16.32 26.73
CA LEU A 124 -25.55 -17.15 25.72
C LEU A 124 -26.06 -18.59 25.87
N LYS A 125 -26.63 -19.15 24.80
CA LYS A 125 -27.23 -20.49 24.80
C LYS A 125 -26.76 -21.29 23.59
N VAL A 126 -26.62 -22.61 23.78
CA VAL A 126 -26.42 -23.61 22.74
C VAL A 126 -27.54 -24.64 22.90
N GLY A 127 -28.48 -24.63 21.98
CA GLY A 127 -29.72 -25.38 22.13
C GLY A 127 -30.47 -24.95 23.40
N ASP A 128 -30.80 -25.92 24.27
CA ASP A 128 -31.49 -25.66 25.54
C ASP A 128 -30.52 -25.35 26.70
N VAL A 129 -29.20 -25.39 26.46
CA VAL A 129 -28.19 -25.21 27.52
C VAL A 129 -27.83 -23.72 27.64
N ASP A 130 -28.11 -23.13 28.79
CA ASP A 130 -27.67 -21.77 29.11
C ASP A 130 -26.21 -21.81 29.63
N LEU A 131 -25.34 -21.11 28.95
CA LEU A 131 -23.90 -21.01 29.21
C LEU A 131 -23.47 -19.61 29.68
N THR A 132 -24.42 -18.74 29.98
CA THR A 132 -24.14 -17.34 30.37
C THR A 132 -23.19 -17.22 31.54
N ASP A 133 -23.35 -18.05 32.58
CA ASP A 133 -22.48 -18.05 33.76
C ASP A 133 -21.15 -18.81 33.54
N ALA A 134 -20.99 -19.51 32.40
CA ALA A 134 -19.79 -20.26 32.06
C ALA A 134 -18.77 -19.45 31.24
N LEU A 135 -19.10 -18.21 30.88
CA LEU A 135 -18.22 -17.33 30.12
C LEU A 135 -16.91 -17.06 30.86
N THR A 136 -15.79 -17.25 30.19
CA THR A 136 -14.46 -16.99 30.74
C THR A 136 -13.76 -15.89 29.93
N PHE A 137 -13.53 -14.72 30.53
CA PHE A 137 -12.74 -13.68 29.89
C PHE A 137 -11.28 -14.11 29.76
N ARG A 138 -10.72 -13.92 28.59
CA ARG A 138 -9.34 -14.25 28.25
C ARG A 138 -8.50 -12.99 28.17
N VAL A 139 -7.35 -13.01 28.83
CA VAL A 139 -6.42 -11.89 28.87
C VAL A 139 -5.04 -12.40 28.42
N PRO A 140 -4.82 -12.52 27.09
CA PRO A 140 -3.56 -13.07 26.59
C PRO A 140 -2.37 -12.16 26.85
N ASP A 141 -2.57 -10.86 27.05
CA ASP A 141 -1.51 -9.90 27.32
C ASP A 141 -1.54 -9.42 28.78
N SER A 142 -0.51 -9.77 29.52
CA SER A 142 -0.37 -9.40 30.95
C SER A 142 -0.21 -7.89 31.21
N ARG A 143 0.07 -7.09 30.18
CA ARG A 143 0.14 -5.62 30.28
C ARG A 143 -1.23 -4.98 30.55
N ALA A 144 -2.31 -5.67 30.21
CA ALA A 144 -3.67 -5.18 30.33
C ALA A 144 -4.60 -6.17 31.06
N PRO A 145 -4.41 -6.42 32.36
CA PRO A 145 -5.18 -7.45 33.11
C PRO A 145 -6.67 -7.11 33.24
N LEU A 146 -7.07 -5.89 32.94
CA LEU A 146 -8.47 -5.45 32.92
C LEU A 146 -9.09 -5.44 31.51
N ASP A 147 -8.39 -5.95 30.51
CA ASP A 147 -8.95 -6.12 29.18
C ASP A 147 -10.08 -7.15 29.22
N ARG A 148 -11.16 -6.83 28.52
CA ARG A 148 -12.36 -7.68 28.41
C ARG A 148 -12.82 -7.77 26.95
N THR A 149 -11.88 -7.67 26.04
CA THR A 149 -12.16 -7.76 24.59
C THR A 149 -12.26 -9.19 24.08
N LEU A 150 -11.88 -10.19 24.89
CA LEU A 150 -11.96 -11.60 24.52
C LEU A 150 -12.64 -12.42 25.62
N PHE A 151 -13.48 -13.36 25.22
CA PHE A 151 -13.96 -14.42 26.11
C PHE A 151 -14.06 -15.76 25.36
N SER A 152 -14.11 -16.84 26.11
CA SER A 152 -14.39 -18.17 25.58
C SER A 152 -15.47 -18.85 26.41
N VAL A 153 -16.11 -19.85 25.81
CA VAL A 153 -17.10 -20.71 26.45
C VAL A 153 -16.90 -22.15 26.00
N ASP A 154 -16.93 -23.08 26.93
CA ASP A 154 -16.89 -24.51 26.63
C ASP A 154 -18.25 -24.97 26.10
N LEU A 155 -18.26 -25.78 25.04
CA LEU A 155 -19.46 -26.31 24.45
C LEU A 155 -19.97 -27.55 25.20
N PRO A 156 -21.30 -27.77 25.31
CA PRO A 156 -21.86 -28.98 25.91
C PRO A 156 -21.41 -30.26 25.20
N GLU A 157 -21.24 -30.19 23.88
CA GLU A 157 -20.73 -31.24 23.02
C GLU A 157 -19.75 -30.65 22.00
N PRO A 158 -18.62 -31.31 21.72
CA PRO A 158 -17.66 -30.84 20.70
C PRO A 158 -18.29 -30.83 19.32
N VAL A 159 -18.01 -29.80 18.52
CA VAL A 159 -18.39 -29.72 17.11
C VAL A 159 -17.42 -30.54 16.30
N PRO A 160 -17.85 -31.65 15.67
CA PRO A 160 -16.96 -32.50 14.88
C PRO A 160 -16.45 -31.77 13.62
N ALA A 161 -15.41 -32.31 13.00
CA ALA A 161 -14.94 -31.88 11.69
C ALA A 161 -16.10 -31.88 10.67
N GLY A 162 -16.32 -30.75 9.99
CA GLY A 162 -17.43 -30.56 9.05
C GLY A 162 -18.82 -30.43 9.72
N GLY A 163 -18.90 -30.45 11.06
CA GLY A 163 -20.13 -30.23 11.81
C GLY A 163 -20.44 -28.74 11.99
N GLU A 164 -21.60 -28.47 12.58
CA GLU A 164 -22.04 -27.11 12.87
C GLU A 164 -22.59 -26.96 14.30
N VAL A 165 -22.57 -25.75 14.82
CA VAL A 165 -23.21 -25.36 16.07
C VAL A 165 -23.92 -24.04 15.90
N THR A 166 -25.11 -23.92 16.49
CA THR A 166 -25.85 -22.66 16.57
C THR A 166 -25.81 -22.12 17.98
N VAL A 167 -25.43 -20.84 18.11
CA VAL A 167 -25.32 -20.12 19.38
C VAL A 167 -26.28 -18.94 19.36
N GLU A 168 -27.13 -18.85 20.37
CA GLU A 168 -28.03 -17.71 20.56
C GLU A 168 -27.41 -16.79 21.60
N ILE A 169 -27.24 -15.49 21.24
CA ILE A 169 -26.65 -14.50 22.14
C ILE A 169 -27.55 -13.26 22.24
N GLU A 170 -27.75 -12.80 23.46
CA GLU A 170 -28.29 -11.49 23.76
C GLU A 170 -27.23 -10.63 24.42
N TRP A 171 -27.09 -9.40 23.96
CA TRP A 171 -26.08 -8.48 24.52
C TRP A 171 -26.61 -7.06 24.59
N GLU A 172 -25.88 -6.27 25.36
CA GLU A 172 -26.11 -4.85 25.51
C GLU A 172 -24.79 -4.09 25.39
N SER A 173 -24.81 -2.91 24.78
CA SER A 173 -23.63 -2.07 24.61
C SER A 173 -23.95 -0.61 24.86
N ARG A 174 -23.13 0.05 25.66
CA ARG A 174 -23.05 1.51 25.66
C ARG A 174 -22.05 1.92 24.60
N LEU A 175 -22.50 2.70 23.61
CA LEU A 175 -21.68 3.05 22.47
C LEU A 175 -20.65 4.14 22.86
N PRO A 176 -19.36 3.95 22.55
CA PRO A 176 -18.35 4.95 22.85
C PRO A 176 -18.53 6.18 21.96
N ARG A 177 -18.02 7.32 22.40
CA ARG A 177 -17.82 8.44 21.50
C ARG A 177 -16.79 8.07 20.44
N VAL A 178 -17.01 8.46 19.18
CA VAL A 178 -16.04 8.26 18.10
C VAL A 178 -14.69 8.89 18.45
N ARG A 179 -13.73 8.04 18.76
CA ARG A 179 -12.32 8.39 19.01
C ARG A 179 -11.38 7.67 18.04
N ARG A 180 -11.81 6.50 17.59
CA ARG A 180 -11.15 5.68 16.59
C ARG A 180 -12.14 4.64 16.07
N ARG A 181 -12.30 4.54 14.76
CA ARG A 181 -13.05 3.50 14.02
C ARG A 181 -14.55 3.48 14.25
N THR A 182 -15.03 3.40 15.47
CA THR A 182 -16.43 3.12 15.83
C THR A 182 -16.93 4.07 16.90
N GLY A 183 -18.24 4.24 16.99
CA GLY A 183 -18.94 4.98 18.05
C GLY A 183 -19.94 6.00 17.55
N THR A 184 -20.29 6.95 18.43
CA THR A 184 -21.30 7.97 18.18
C THR A 184 -20.76 9.38 18.38
N LYS A 185 -21.40 10.35 17.73
CA LYS A 185 -21.19 11.78 17.98
C LYS A 185 -22.46 12.56 17.70
N GLY A 186 -23.19 12.94 18.74
CA GLY A 186 -24.56 13.43 18.57
C GLY A 186 -25.42 12.34 17.96
N ASP A 187 -26.10 12.66 16.87
CA ASP A 187 -26.95 11.70 16.16
C ASP A 187 -26.17 10.87 15.12
N PHE A 188 -24.93 11.24 14.82
CA PHE A 188 -24.06 10.43 13.98
C PHE A 188 -23.66 9.13 14.69
N ILE A 189 -23.90 7.99 14.02
CA ILE A 189 -23.57 6.65 14.46
C ILE A 189 -22.72 6.02 13.36
N PHE A 190 -21.57 5.44 13.73
CA PHE A 190 -20.83 4.53 12.89
C PHE A 190 -20.39 3.33 13.72
N LEU A 191 -20.87 2.14 13.38
CA LEU A 191 -20.58 0.93 14.14
C LEU A 191 -19.91 -0.13 13.28
N SER A 192 -18.70 -0.48 13.69
CA SER A 192 -17.94 -1.62 13.21
C SER A 192 -17.61 -2.53 14.36
N HIS A 193 -17.59 -3.85 14.13
CA HIS A 193 -17.31 -4.86 15.17
C HIS A 193 -18.11 -4.68 16.44
N TRP A 194 -19.40 -4.41 16.30
CA TRP A 194 -20.33 -3.94 17.34
C TRP A 194 -21.14 -5.05 18.00
N PHE A 195 -21.09 -6.25 17.46
CA PHE A 195 -21.71 -7.46 18.00
C PHE A 195 -20.65 -8.42 18.52
N PRO A 196 -20.99 -9.40 19.40
CA PRO A 196 -20.05 -10.45 19.79
C PRO A 196 -19.62 -11.24 18.57
N LYS A 197 -18.34 -11.12 18.19
CA LYS A 197 -17.82 -11.66 16.94
C LYS A 197 -16.99 -12.90 17.20
N LEU A 198 -17.31 -14.03 16.56
CA LEU A 198 -16.55 -15.26 16.67
C LEU A 198 -15.13 -15.06 16.13
N ALA A 199 -14.13 -15.57 16.83
CA ALA A 199 -12.76 -15.63 16.36
C ALA A 199 -12.61 -16.71 15.29
N VAL A 200 -11.49 -16.69 14.55
CA VAL A 200 -11.20 -17.71 13.53
C VAL A 200 -10.54 -18.92 14.15
N TYR A 201 -11.00 -20.11 13.81
CA TYR A 201 -10.38 -21.38 14.19
C TYR A 201 -9.59 -21.98 13.03
N GLU A 202 -8.29 -22.15 13.22
CA GLU A 202 -7.38 -22.61 12.17
C GLU A 202 -6.84 -24.02 12.44
N GLY A 203 -7.71 -24.98 12.78
CA GLY A 203 -7.33 -26.36 13.02
C GLY A 203 -6.19 -26.49 14.03
N GLY A 204 -5.14 -27.22 13.70
CA GLY A 204 -3.98 -27.46 14.58
C GLY A 204 -3.31 -26.20 15.15
N ARG A 205 -3.62 -25.00 14.62
CA ARG A 205 -3.17 -23.72 15.18
C ARG A 205 -4.13 -23.13 16.22
N GLY A 206 -5.32 -23.72 16.38
CA GLY A 206 -6.33 -23.30 17.35
C GLY A 206 -7.03 -21.99 17.01
N TRP A 207 -7.67 -21.39 18.00
CA TRP A 207 -8.33 -20.11 17.88
C TRP A 207 -7.32 -18.96 17.69
N ARG A 208 -7.44 -18.22 16.60
CA ARG A 208 -6.65 -17.01 16.33
C ARG A 208 -7.36 -15.78 16.91
N ALA A 209 -7.48 -15.79 18.23
CA ALA A 209 -8.17 -14.76 19.01
C ALA A 209 -7.16 -13.79 19.62
N HIS A 210 -6.74 -12.80 18.83
CA HIS A 210 -5.82 -11.77 19.30
C HIS A 210 -6.58 -10.67 20.05
N PRO A 211 -6.01 -10.12 21.15
CA PRO A 211 -6.57 -8.95 21.80
C PRO A 211 -6.51 -7.76 20.83
N PHE A 212 -7.32 -6.73 21.09
CA PHE A 212 -7.34 -5.56 20.22
C PHE A 212 -6.13 -4.65 20.47
N TYR A 213 -5.06 -4.86 19.72
CA TYR A 213 -3.86 -4.02 19.74
C TYR A 213 -4.14 -2.62 19.17
N MET A 214 -3.25 -1.65 19.46
CA MET A 214 -3.36 -0.30 18.91
C MET A 214 -3.03 -0.25 17.40
N ASN A 215 -2.06 -1.03 16.98
CA ASN A 215 -1.62 -1.15 15.58
C ASN A 215 -2.13 -2.47 15.02
N THR A 216 -3.43 -2.62 14.84
CA THR A 216 -4.00 -3.83 14.25
C THR A 216 -5.27 -3.50 13.52
N GLU A 217 -5.56 -4.34 12.58
CA GLU A 217 -6.86 -4.48 11.93
C GLU A 217 -7.56 -5.74 12.47
N PHE A 218 -8.37 -6.42 11.70
CA PHE A 218 -9.27 -7.44 12.19
C PHE A 218 -9.11 -8.77 11.45
N TYR A 219 -9.59 -9.83 12.07
CA TYR A 219 -9.57 -11.17 11.49
C TYR A 219 -10.86 -11.89 11.84
N ALA A 220 -11.55 -12.46 10.83
CA ALA A 220 -12.80 -13.16 11.04
C ALA A 220 -13.13 -14.11 9.89
N ASP A 221 -13.86 -15.19 10.21
CA ASP A 221 -14.39 -16.12 9.23
C ASP A 221 -15.37 -15.46 8.25
N TYR A 222 -15.37 -15.93 7.02
CA TYR A 222 -16.38 -15.59 6.02
C TYR A 222 -17.71 -16.24 6.33
N GLY A 223 -18.80 -15.57 5.97
CA GLY A 223 -20.17 -16.06 6.13
C GLY A 223 -21.20 -15.14 5.52
N THR A 224 -22.42 -15.28 5.99
CA THR A 224 -23.56 -14.44 5.61
C THR A 224 -24.08 -13.68 6.83
N TYR A 225 -24.63 -12.48 6.58
CA TYR A 225 -25.21 -11.63 7.60
C TYR A 225 -26.62 -11.24 7.20
N ASP A 226 -27.58 -11.46 8.08
CA ASP A 226 -28.97 -11.00 7.99
C ASP A 226 -29.25 -10.10 9.19
N VAL A 227 -29.23 -8.81 8.96
CA VAL A 227 -29.21 -7.82 10.04
C VAL A 227 -30.41 -6.89 9.96
N THR A 228 -31.17 -6.81 11.03
CA THR A 228 -32.26 -5.84 11.20
C THR A 228 -31.83 -4.76 12.20
N LEU A 229 -31.87 -3.51 11.76
CA LEU A 229 -31.54 -2.32 12.55
C LEU A 229 -32.83 -1.55 12.88
N ASP A 230 -33.12 -1.39 14.15
CA ASP A 230 -34.28 -0.66 14.69
C ASP A 230 -33.78 0.64 15.31
N LEU A 231 -34.12 1.79 14.73
CA LEU A 231 -33.71 3.13 15.14
C LEU A 231 -34.92 4.06 15.32
N PRO A 232 -34.77 5.23 15.96
CA PRO A 232 -35.77 6.31 15.93
C PRO A 232 -36.13 6.72 14.49
N GLU A 233 -37.38 7.17 14.30
CA GLU A 233 -37.96 7.52 12.98
C GLU A 233 -37.12 8.60 12.23
N GLU A 234 -36.40 9.46 12.94
CA GLU A 234 -35.57 10.51 12.38
C GLU A 234 -34.44 9.96 11.46
N TYR A 235 -34.05 8.68 11.61
CA TYR A 235 -33.07 8.02 10.76
C TYR A 235 -33.65 7.40 9.48
N THR A 236 -34.96 7.59 9.21
CA THR A 236 -35.63 7.03 8.02
C THR A 236 -34.92 7.40 6.73
N GLY A 237 -34.42 6.38 5.97
CA GLY A 237 -33.70 6.55 4.71
C GLY A 237 -32.30 7.17 4.86
N LYS A 238 -31.76 7.19 6.08
CA LYS A 238 -30.47 7.76 6.44
C LYS A 238 -29.51 6.71 7.03
N ILE A 239 -29.80 5.44 6.81
CA ILE A 239 -28.98 4.30 7.23
C ILE A 239 -28.26 3.74 6.02
N ALA A 240 -27.01 3.33 6.20
CA ALA A 240 -26.29 2.51 5.25
C ALA A 240 -25.50 1.42 5.99
N ALA A 241 -25.41 0.24 5.40
CA ALA A 241 -24.79 -0.90 6.02
C ALA A 241 -24.09 -1.80 4.99
N SER A 242 -23.31 -2.76 5.48
CA SER A 242 -22.79 -3.86 4.68
C SER A 242 -23.92 -4.61 3.98
N GLY A 243 -23.71 -5.04 2.74
CA GLY A 243 -24.70 -5.75 1.93
C GLY A 243 -25.79 -4.83 1.37
N LYS A 244 -26.96 -5.40 1.15
CA LYS A 244 -28.08 -4.76 0.49
C LYS A 244 -29.29 -4.66 1.40
N ARG A 245 -29.94 -3.51 1.39
CA ARG A 245 -31.23 -3.34 2.07
C ARG A 245 -32.32 -4.10 1.36
N VAL A 246 -32.94 -5.05 2.06
CA VAL A 246 -34.01 -5.91 1.49
C VAL A 246 -35.41 -5.53 1.96
N SER A 247 -35.53 -4.87 3.12
CA SER A 247 -36.79 -4.30 3.57
C SER A 247 -36.60 -3.08 4.47
N ALA A 248 -37.62 -2.28 4.55
CA ALA A 248 -37.72 -1.10 5.41
C ALA A 248 -39.15 -0.92 5.85
N GLU A 249 -39.38 -0.69 7.15
CA GLU A 249 -40.73 -0.56 7.73
C GLU A 249 -40.77 0.42 8.89
N ALA A 250 -41.87 1.15 8.97
CA ALA A 250 -42.18 1.95 10.16
C ALA A 250 -42.69 1.02 11.27
N LEU A 251 -42.13 1.21 12.46
CA LEU A 251 -42.52 0.47 13.65
C LEU A 251 -43.44 1.34 14.56
N PRO A 252 -44.10 0.75 15.54
CA PRO A 252 -44.82 1.51 16.57
C PRO A 252 -43.87 2.47 17.31
N ASP A 253 -44.45 3.44 17.98
CA ASP A 253 -43.76 4.38 18.91
C ASP A 253 -42.70 5.28 18.26
N GLY A 254 -42.90 5.66 16.99
CA GLY A 254 -41.96 6.57 16.26
C GLY A 254 -40.64 5.95 15.97
N ARG A 255 -40.63 4.68 15.59
CA ARG A 255 -39.40 3.93 15.22
C ARG A 255 -39.45 3.46 13.78
N TYR A 256 -38.30 3.05 13.30
CA TYR A 256 -38.09 2.63 11.92
C TYR A 256 -37.06 1.50 11.87
N ALA A 257 -37.36 0.45 11.12
CA ALA A 257 -36.45 -0.67 10.94
C ALA A 257 -36.04 -0.86 9.48
N GLU A 258 -34.77 -1.16 9.27
CA GLU A 258 -34.25 -1.63 7.99
C GLU A 258 -33.56 -2.99 8.14
N ARG A 259 -33.78 -3.89 7.17
CA ARG A 259 -33.12 -5.19 7.13
C ARG A 259 -32.17 -5.25 5.97
N TYR A 260 -30.96 -5.69 6.24
CA TYR A 260 -29.88 -5.85 5.30
C TYR A 260 -29.43 -7.30 5.23
N ILE A 261 -29.03 -7.75 4.03
CA ILE A 261 -28.42 -9.06 3.81
C ILE A 261 -27.05 -8.85 3.14
N ALA A 262 -26.00 -9.44 3.70
CA ALA A 262 -24.64 -9.39 3.21
C ALA A 262 -24.02 -10.80 3.11
N PRO A 263 -23.55 -11.25 1.92
CA PRO A 263 -23.80 -10.63 0.62
C PRO A 263 -25.28 -10.70 0.24
N ALA A 264 -25.71 -9.81 -0.64
CA ALA A 264 -27.09 -9.86 -1.15
C ALA A 264 -27.43 -11.22 -1.77
N PRO A 265 -28.69 -11.68 -1.78
CA PRO A 265 -29.05 -13.00 -2.31
C PRO A 265 -28.59 -13.23 -3.74
N GLU A 266 -28.67 -12.22 -4.60
CA GLU A 266 -28.19 -12.28 -5.98
C GLU A 266 -26.66 -12.32 -6.08
N ASP A 267 -25.95 -11.81 -5.08
CA ASP A 267 -24.50 -11.81 -5.04
C ASP A 267 -23.95 -13.17 -4.64
N GLN A 268 -24.65 -13.92 -3.77
CA GLN A 268 -24.23 -15.23 -3.29
C GLN A 268 -24.09 -16.28 -4.40
N THR A 269 -24.67 -16.02 -5.56
CA THR A 269 -24.60 -16.91 -6.73
C THR A 269 -23.74 -16.33 -7.86
N TYR A 270 -23.10 -15.17 -7.65
CA TYR A 270 -22.26 -14.57 -8.67
C TYR A 270 -21.00 -15.39 -8.91
N VAL A 271 -20.71 -15.62 -10.16
CA VAL A 271 -19.47 -16.28 -10.62
C VAL A 271 -18.73 -15.29 -11.50
N ASP A 272 -17.49 -14.98 -11.17
CA ASP A 272 -16.62 -14.16 -12.02
C ASP A 272 -16.37 -14.92 -13.35
N PRO A 273 -16.81 -14.38 -14.48
CA PRO A 273 -16.72 -15.09 -15.76
C PRO A 273 -15.29 -15.34 -16.22
N VAL A 274 -14.32 -14.60 -15.70
CA VAL A 274 -12.90 -14.74 -16.03
C VAL A 274 -12.16 -15.62 -15.02
N ALA A 275 -12.75 -15.86 -13.85
CA ALA A 275 -12.18 -16.68 -12.78
C ALA A 275 -12.51 -18.19 -12.94
N ALA A 276 -12.39 -18.75 -14.14
CA ALA A 276 -12.72 -20.15 -14.42
C ALA A 276 -12.00 -21.19 -13.54
N ARG A 277 -11.09 -20.75 -12.66
CA ARG A 277 -10.32 -21.58 -11.70
C ARG A 277 -10.16 -20.93 -10.32
N GLY A 278 -10.94 -19.91 -9.98
CA GLY A 278 -10.86 -19.28 -8.65
C GLY A 278 -11.12 -20.28 -7.51
N SER A 279 -11.19 -19.81 -6.29
CA SER A 279 -11.39 -20.64 -5.08
C SER A 279 -12.56 -21.64 -5.17
N GLY A 280 -13.46 -21.42 -6.12
CA GLY A 280 -14.69 -22.20 -6.28
C GLY A 280 -15.73 -21.95 -5.18
N LEU A 281 -15.44 -21.02 -4.27
CA LEU A 281 -16.33 -20.63 -3.19
C LEU A 281 -17.31 -19.56 -3.66
N ALA A 282 -18.53 -19.62 -3.13
CA ALA A 282 -19.53 -18.57 -3.34
C ALA A 282 -19.12 -17.28 -2.60
N PRO A 283 -19.53 -16.10 -3.09
CA PRO A 283 -19.30 -14.85 -2.38
C PRO A 283 -19.79 -14.88 -0.94
N ARG A 284 -18.94 -14.44 -0.02
CA ARG A 284 -19.15 -14.32 1.42
C ARG A 284 -18.51 -13.02 1.90
N VAL A 285 -18.87 -12.58 3.09
CA VAL A 285 -18.27 -11.43 3.77
C VAL A 285 -17.83 -11.84 5.18
N HIS A 286 -16.82 -11.16 5.73
CA HIS A 286 -16.27 -11.51 7.06
C HIS A 286 -16.60 -10.46 8.14
N GLY A 287 -17.63 -9.64 7.90
CA GLY A 287 -18.06 -8.63 8.87
C GLY A 287 -19.28 -7.85 8.39
N PHE A 288 -19.84 -7.09 9.31
CA PHE A 288 -20.98 -6.22 9.06
C PHE A 288 -20.80 -4.90 9.81
N ALA A 289 -20.70 -3.81 9.08
CA ALA A 289 -20.66 -2.45 9.61
C ALA A 289 -21.86 -1.66 9.11
N TRP A 290 -22.21 -0.60 9.84
CA TRP A 290 -23.30 0.28 9.46
C TRP A 290 -23.12 1.69 9.99
N THR A 291 -23.82 2.63 9.40
CA THR A 291 -23.84 4.04 9.79
C THR A 291 -25.25 4.60 9.70
N ALA A 292 -25.54 5.59 10.52
CA ALA A 292 -26.77 6.36 10.44
C ALA A 292 -26.53 7.80 10.93
N ASP A 293 -27.15 8.77 10.25
CA ASP A 293 -27.21 10.17 10.68
C ASP A 293 -28.40 10.84 10.00
N PRO A 294 -29.30 11.50 10.73
CA PRO A 294 -30.41 12.23 10.12
C PRO A 294 -29.98 13.29 9.10
N ASP A 295 -28.79 13.84 9.24
CA ASP A 295 -28.22 14.89 8.38
C ASP A 295 -27.59 14.36 7.09
N TYR A 296 -27.50 13.04 6.88
CA TYR A 296 -26.90 12.51 5.67
C TYR A 296 -27.57 13.00 4.38
N THR A 297 -26.72 13.41 3.44
CA THR A 297 -27.07 13.55 2.02
C THR A 297 -26.55 12.30 1.30
N VAL A 298 -27.46 11.63 0.58
CA VAL A 298 -27.14 10.40 -0.15
C VAL A 298 -26.93 10.72 -1.62
N PHE A 299 -25.78 10.31 -2.15
CA PHE A 299 -25.46 10.40 -3.56
C PHE A 299 -25.30 8.97 -4.11
N GLU A 300 -26.06 8.61 -5.14
CA GLU A 300 -26.05 7.26 -5.69
C GLU A 300 -25.94 7.32 -7.20
N ARG A 301 -25.03 6.51 -7.77
CA ARG A 301 -24.93 6.25 -9.21
C ARG A 301 -24.36 4.86 -9.46
N PRO A 302 -24.76 4.17 -10.53
CA PRO A 302 -24.14 2.92 -10.91
C PRO A 302 -22.71 3.13 -11.41
N PHE A 303 -21.85 2.19 -11.08
CA PHE A 303 -20.63 1.93 -11.83
C PHE A 303 -20.99 0.97 -12.97
N VAL A 304 -20.69 1.35 -14.21
CA VAL A 304 -20.97 0.56 -15.41
C VAL A 304 -19.65 0.16 -16.06
N TRP A 305 -19.30 -1.11 -15.97
CA TRP A 305 -18.00 -1.63 -16.44
C TRP A 305 -17.65 -1.19 -17.86
N ASN A 306 -18.58 -1.39 -18.80
CA ASN A 306 -18.32 -1.12 -20.21
C ASN A 306 -18.02 0.36 -20.51
N GLU A 307 -18.56 1.29 -19.73
CA GLU A 307 -18.25 2.71 -19.86
C GLU A 307 -16.81 3.02 -19.41
N TRP A 308 -16.34 2.33 -18.41
CA TRP A 308 -14.96 2.47 -17.93
C TRP A 308 -13.98 1.76 -18.85
N ALA A 309 -14.28 0.55 -19.30
CA ALA A 309 -13.47 -0.20 -20.23
C ALA A 309 -13.26 0.56 -21.56
N SER A 310 -14.32 1.20 -22.09
CA SER A 310 -14.19 2.01 -23.31
C SER A 310 -13.36 3.29 -23.16
N ARG A 311 -13.25 3.81 -21.94
CA ARG A 311 -12.37 4.96 -21.65
C ARG A 311 -10.91 4.58 -21.48
N HIS A 312 -10.65 3.30 -21.15
CA HIS A 312 -9.35 2.76 -20.79
C HIS A 312 -8.92 1.57 -21.66
N GLU A 313 -9.27 1.61 -22.96
CA GLU A 313 -9.03 0.53 -23.92
C GLU A 313 -7.57 0.05 -23.96
N ALA A 314 -6.62 0.96 -23.83
CA ALA A 314 -5.19 0.60 -23.82
C ALA A 314 -4.83 -0.28 -22.62
N GLU A 315 -5.33 0.04 -21.43
CA GLU A 315 -5.10 -0.74 -20.23
C GLU A 315 -5.81 -2.11 -20.28
N VAL A 316 -7.06 -2.11 -20.78
CA VAL A 316 -7.80 -3.36 -21.00
C VAL A 316 -7.05 -4.27 -21.97
N GLY A 317 -6.54 -3.72 -23.08
CA GLY A 317 -5.75 -4.48 -24.06
C GLY A 317 -4.45 -5.03 -23.48
N GLU A 318 -3.74 -4.24 -22.65
CA GLU A 318 -2.51 -4.68 -22.00
C GLU A 318 -2.78 -5.85 -21.02
N VAL A 319 -3.81 -5.74 -20.19
CA VAL A 319 -4.17 -6.78 -19.23
C VAL A 319 -4.69 -8.02 -19.96
N ALA A 320 -5.52 -7.89 -21.01
CA ALA A 320 -5.97 -9.00 -21.82
C ALA A 320 -4.79 -9.76 -22.42
N SER A 321 -3.84 -9.05 -23.01
CA SER A 321 -2.61 -9.63 -23.57
C SER A 321 -1.81 -10.39 -22.50
N ALA A 322 -1.60 -9.81 -21.33
CA ALA A 322 -0.87 -10.43 -20.22
C ALA A 322 -1.51 -11.73 -19.72
N LEU A 323 -2.83 -11.82 -19.82
CA LEU A 323 -3.62 -12.98 -19.38
C LEU A 323 -3.89 -13.98 -20.51
N GLY A 324 -3.52 -13.66 -21.75
CA GLY A 324 -3.84 -14.48 -22.93
C GLY A 324 -5.34 -14.52 -23.26
N LEU A 325 -6.05 -13.41 -23.02
CA LEU A 325 -7.48 -13.23 -23.23
C LEU A 325 -7.75 -12.21 -24.32
N GLU A 326 -8.96 -12.23 -24.87
CA GLU A 326 -9.44 -11.11 -25.68
C GLU A 326 -9.95 -9.99 -24.77
N PRO A 327 -9.81 -8.70 -25.14
CA PRO A 327 -10.33 -7.57 -24.36
C PRO A 327 -11.81 -7.69 -24.00
N ALA A 328 -12.62 -8.30 -24.88
CA ALA A 328 -14.05 -8.49 -24.67
C ALA A 328 -14.38 -9.55 -23.59
N ASP A 329 -13.42 -10.40 -23.23
CA ASP A 329 -13.59 -11.41 -22.18
C ASP A 329 -13.41 -10.81 -20.77
N LEU A 330 -12.74 -9.64 -20.70
CA LEU A 330 -12.55 -8.93 -19.44
C LEU A 330 -13.81 -8.12 -19.08
N VAL A 331 -14.73 -8.80 -18.40
CA VAL A 331 -16.02 -8.21 -18.03
C VAL A 331 -16.16 -8.10 -16.52
N GLY A 332 -16.78 -7.00 -16.08
CA GLY A 332 -17.20 -6.79 -14.70
C GLY A 332 -18.71 -6.61 -14.63
N ARG A 333 -19.24 -6.57 -13.44
CA ARG A 333 -20.66 -6.32 -13.23
C ARG A 333 -20.95 -4.85 -12.97
N GLU A 334 -22.22 -4.47 -13.12
CA GLU A 334 -22.73 -3.20 -12.64
C GLU A 334 -22.79 -3.20 -11.12
N VAL A 335 -22.36 -2.12 -10.47
CA VAL A 335 -22.34 -1.95 -9.02
C VAL A 335 -23.01 -0.62 -8.67
N LEU A 336 -24.01 -0.64 -7.80
CA LEU A 336 -24.57 0.60 -7.26
C LEU A 336 -23.60 1.20 -6.24
N VAL A 337 -22.99 2.32 -6.60
CA VAL A 337 -22.07 3.04 -5.72
C VAL A 337 -22.84 4.14 -5.01
N ARG A 338 -22.91 4.04 -3.69
CA ARG A 338 -23.54 5.01 -2.79
C ARG A 338 -22.49 5.80 -2.03
N VAL A 339 -22.69 7.11 -1.87
CA VAL A 339 -21.85 7.98 -1.06
C VAL A 339 -22.70 8.68 -0.01
N MET A 340 -22.41 8.41 1.26
CA MET A 340 -23.05 9.04 2.40
C MET A 340 -22.20 10.22 2.85
N VAL A 341 -22.68 11.44 2.68
CA VAL A 341 -21.96 12.68 3.02
C VAL A 341 -22.85 13.60 3.83
N HIS A 342 -22.26 14.53 4.57
CA HIS A 342 -23.00 15.61 5.24
C HIS A 342 -23.12 16.83 4.33
N PRO A 343 -24.12 17.71 4.53
CA PRO A 343 -24.36 18.87 3.67
C PRO A 343 -23.13 19.73 3.42
N GLU A 344 -22.28 19.91 4.43
CA GLU A 344 -21.04 20.69 4.33
C GLU A 344 -19.98 20.05 3.46
N HIS A 345 -20.05 18.74 3.21
CA HIS A 345 -19.16 17.97 2.35
C HIS A 345 -19.81 17.54 1.03
N ALA A 346 -21.08 17.82 0.81
CA ALA A 346 -21.85 17.32 -0.34
C ALA A 346 -21.20 17.62 -1.70
N SER A 347 -20.46 18.71 -1.80
CA SER A 347 -19.70 19.06 -3.01
C SER A 347 -18.56 18.08 -3.35
N GLN A 348 -18.21 17.17 -2.45
CA GLN A 348 -17.15 16.17 -2.65
C GLN A 348 -17.71 14.78 -2.98
N ALA A 349 -19.01 14.58 -2.91
CA ALA A 349 -19.64 13.29 -3.15
C ALA A 349 -19.24 12.67 -4.52
N GLU A 350 -19.24 13.47 -5.59
CA GLU A 350 -18.85 13.00 -6.92
C GLU A 350 -17.37 12.58 -7.00
N ARG A 351 -16.48 13.20 -6.20
CA ARG A 351 -15.07 12.83 -6.14
C ARG A 351 -14.90 11.47 -5.48
N HIS A 352 -15.61 11.22 -4.37
CA HIS A 352 -15.64 9.91 -3.71
C HIS A 352 -16.23 8.84 -4.62
N TRP A 353 -17.36 9.14 -5.27
CA TRP A 353 -17.98 8.22 -6.22
C TRP A 353 -17.01 7.84 -7.36
N ARG A 354 -16.37 8.82 -7.99
CA ARG A 354 -15.44 8.57 -9.10
C ARG A 354 -14.22 7.77 -8.63
N ALA A 355 -13.68 8.05 -7.47
CA ALA A 355 -12.55 7.32 -6.91
C ALA A 355 -12.91 5.86 -6.59
N THR A 356 -14.10 5.62 -6.03
CA THR A 356 -14.64 4.28 -5.83
C THR A 356 -14.80 3.53 -7.15
N CYS A 357 -15.36 4.18 -8.17
CA CYS A 357 -15.50 3.57 -9.49
C CYS A 357 -14.14 3.26 -10.15
N ALA A 358 -13.14 4.13 -9.97
CA ALA A 358 -11.78 3.87 -10.46
C ALA A 358 -11.18 2.62 -9.80
N THR A 359 -11.37 2.45 -8.49
CA THR A 359 -10.94 1.25 -7.78
C THR A 359 -11.66 0.00 -8.30
N LEU A 360 -12.98 0.05 -8.41
CA LEU A 360 -13.78 -1.08 -8.95
C LEU A 360 -13.31 -1.48 -10.34
N PHE A 361 -12.95 -0.51 -11.17
CA PHE A 361 -12.45 -0.77 -12.51
C PHE A 361 -11.05 -1.37 -12.52
N TYR A 362 -10.06 -0.66 -11.96
CA TYR A 362 -8.65 -1.08 -12.07
C TYR A 362 -8.36 -2.35 -11.29
N TYR A 363 -8.84 -2.47 -10.03
CA TYR A 363 -8.66 -3.70 -9.26
C TYR A 363 -9.45 -4.86 -9.86
N GLY A 364 -10.68 -4.60 -10.33
CA GLY A 364 -11.47 -5.58 -11.05
C GLY A 364 -10.75 -6.10 -12.30
N LEU A 365 -10.12 -5.19 -13.04
CA LEU A 365 -9.35 -5.51 -14.25
C LEU A 365 -8.10 -6.33 -13.90
N TRP A 366 -7.36 -5.95 -12.87
CA TRP A 366 -6.10 -6.61 -12.52
C TRP A 366 -6.30 -7.92 -11.75
N TYR A 367 -7.23 -7.97 -10.80
CA TYR A 367 -7.36 -9.05 -9.81
C TYR A 367 -8.62 -9.91 -9.98
N GLY A 368 -9.59 -9.46 -10.75
CA GLY A 368 -10.88 -10.11 -11.00
C GLY A 368 -12.05 -9.30 -10.51
N ALA A 369 -13.20 -9.46 -11.16
CA ALA A 369 -14.36 -8.61 -10.96
C ALA A 369 -14.83 -8.55 -9.50
N TYR A 370 -15.28 -7.37 -9.06
CA TYR A 370 -15.95 -7.17 -7.77
C TYR A 370 -17.28 -7.92 -7.78
N PRO A 371 -17.55 -8.77 -6.78
CA PRO A 371 -18.66 -9.73 -6.85
C PRO A 371 -20.00 -9.19 -6.33
N TYR A 372 -19.97 -8.08 -5.58
CA TYR A 372 -21.17 -7.57 -4.93
C TYR A 372 -21.87 -6.49 -5.77
N SER A 373 -23.20 -6.39 -5.62
CA SER A 373 -24.05 -5.48 -6.39
C SER A 373 -24.07 -4.04 -5.87
N GLU A 374 -23.62 -3.83 -4.64
CA GLU A 374 -23.58 -2.51 -4.00
C GLU A 374 -22.23 -2.26 -3.31
N LEU A 375 -21.83 -0.98 -3.23
CA LEU A 375 -20.69 -0.51 -2.46
C LEU A 375 -20.96 0.89 -1.94
N THR A 376 -20.82 1.09 -0.62
CA THR A 376 -21.08 2.37 0.02
C THR A 376 -19.79 3.02 0.55
N ALA A 377 -19.54 4.25 0.13
CA ALA A 377 -18.52 5.12 0.70
C ALA A 377 -19.15 6.07 1.73
N VAL A 378 -18.57 6.15 2.92
CA VAL A 378 -19.07 7.01 4.00
C VAL A 378 -18.05 8.10 4.30
N ASP A 379 -18.45 9.37 4.20
CA ASP A 379 -17.68 10.50 4.68
C ASP A 379 -18.17 10.91 6.08
N PRO A 380 -17.41 10.60 7.14
CA PRO A 380 -17.89 10.79 8.52
C PRO A 380 -18.22 12.23 8.86
N ALA A 381 -19.17 12.44 9.75
CA ALA A 381 -19.58 13.74 10.25
C ALA A 381 -18.41 14.57 10.77
N TRP A 382 -18.55 15.88 10.71
CA TRP A 382 -17.59 16.79 11.30
C TRP A 382 -17.37 16.52 12.79
N GLY A 383 -16.09 16.30 13.14
CA GLY A 383 -15.68 15.90 14.50
C GLY A 383 -15.79 14.41 14.79
N ALA A 384 -16.28 13.61 13.83
CA ALA A 384 -16.24 12.14 13.85
C ALA A 384 -15.18 11.56 12.89
N ARG A 385 -14.24 12.36 12.39
CA ARG A 385 -13.17 11.96 11.46
C ARG A 385 -12.34 10.74 11.92
N ALA A 386 -12.40 10.44 13.21
CA ALA A 386 -11.73 9.27 13.76
C ALA A 386 -12.38 7.94 13.34
N ALA A 387 -13.59 7.98 12.75
CA ALA A 387 -14.22 6.84 12.09
C ALA A 387 -13.81 6.70 10.62
N GLY A 388 -13.18 7.71 10.02
CA GLY A 388 -12.75 7.67 8.62
C GLY A 388 -11.44 6.92 8.42
N GLY A 389 -11.24 6.42 7.20
CA GLY A 389 -10.06 5.66 6.83
C GLY A 389 -10.15 4.24 7.38
N MET A 390 -11.19 3.49 6.94
CA MET A 390 -11.45 2.11 7.36
C MET A 390 -12.31 1.37 6.34
N GLU A 391 -11.96 0.13 6.17
CA GLU A 391 -12.44 -0.85 5.22
C GLU A 391 -13.36 -1.90 5.88
N TYR A 392 -14.60 -1.92 5.49
CA TYR A 392 -15.53 -2.97 5.90
C TYR A 392 -16.20 -3.58 4.68
N PRO A 393 -16.65 -4.83 4.73
CA PRO A 393 -17.25 -5.47 3.56
C PRO A 393 -18.44 -4.66 3.01
N THR A 394 -18.34 -4.28 1.74
CA THR A 394 -19.31 -3.51 0.96
C THR A 394 -19.66 -2.10 1.49
N ILE A 395 -19.00 -1.66 2.55
CA ILE A 395 -19.07 -0.30 3.09
C ILE A 395 -17.71 0.09 3.63
N PHE A 396 -17.24 1.27 3.32
CA PHE A 396 -15.97 1.77 3.83
C PHE A 396 -16.09 3.25 4.21
N THR A 397 -15.17 3.72 5.05
CA THR A 397 -15.17 5.11 5.48
C THR A 397 -14.01 5.87 4.85
N CYS A 398 -14.32 6.92 4.15
CA CYS A 398 -13.34 7.85 3.59
C CYS A 398 -13.20 9.11 4.45
N GLY A 399 -12.87 10.25 3.86
CA GLY A 399 -12.81 11.52 4.57
C GLY A 399 -12.57 12.69 3.63
N SER A 400 -13.41 13.68 3.75
CA SER A 400 -13.24 14.94 3.04
C SER A 400 -12.21 15.82 3.72
N ARG A 401 -11.44 16.54 2.91
CA ARG A 401 -10.62 17.65 3.38
C ARG A 401 -11.13 18.93 2.75
N MET A 402 -11.58 19.82 3.58
CA MET A 402 -12.38 20.98 3.24
C MET A 402 -11.67 22.01 2.37
N LEU A 403 -10.36 22.01 2.25
CA LEU A 403 -9.57 22.94 1.42
C LEU A 403 -8.85 22.23 0.27
N THR A 404 -9.47 21.25 -0.35
CA THR A 404 -8.88 20.56 -1.49
C THR A 404 -9.35 21.17 -2.80
N ARG A 405 -8.41 21.73 -3.56
CA ARG A 405 -8.66 22.16 -4.93
C ARG A 405 -8.77 20.95 -5.87
N PRO A 406 -9.41 21.10 -7.02
CA PRO A 406 -9.28 20.16 -8.12
C PRO A 406 -7.80 19.85 -8.38
N ARG A 407 -7.44 18.58 -8.67
CA ARG A 407 -6.08 18.06 -8.82
C ARG A 407 -5.26 17.93 -7.52
N MET A 408 -5.84 18.19 -6.36
CA MET A 408 -5.32 17.78 -5.07
C MET A 408 -6.09 16.54 -4.64
N TYR A 409 -5.57 15.38 -4.94
CA TYR A 409 -6.29 14.09 -4.82
C TYR A 409 -6.27 13.52 -3.40
N THR A 410 -6.45 14.38 -2.38
CA THR A 410 -6.50 13.91 -1.01
C THR A 410 -7.77 13.15 -0.68
N PRO A 411 -8.98 13.62 -1.09
CA PRO A 411 -10.19 12.80 -0.94
C PRO A 411 -10.12 11.52 -1.77
N GLU A 412 -9.63 11.62 -3.01
CA GLU A 412 -9.49 10.46 -3.89
C GLU A 412 -8.52 9.43 -3.35
N SER A 413 -7.37 9.85 -2.78
CA SER A 413 -6.38 8.88 -2.32
C SER A 413 -6.87 8.03 -1.16
N VAL A 414 -7.54 8.61 -0.17
CA VAL A 414 -8.13 7.82 0.92
C VAL A 414 -9.28 6.95 0.40
N THR A 415 -10.07 7.45 -0.55
CA THR A 415 -11.19 6.69 -1.11
C THR A 415 -10.73 5.51 -1.94
N VAL A 416 -9.70 5.69 -2.78
CA VAL A 416 -9.12 4.57 -3.56
C VAL A 416 -8.53 3.53 -2.63
N HIS A 417 -7.82 3.96 -1.57
CA HIS A 417 -7.25 3.06 -0.58
C HIS A 417 -8.34 2.23 0.12
N GLU A 418 -9.31 2.86 0.76
CA GLU A 418 -10.36 2.14 1.49
C GLU A 418 -11.29 1.31 0.59
N ALA A 419 -11.54 1.78 -0.63
CA ALA A 419 -12.25 0.97 -1.63
C ALA A 419 -11.41 -0.22 -2.13
N GLY A 420 -10.09 -0.09 -2.14
CA GLY A 420 -9.16 -1.14 -2.56
C GLY A 420 -9.16 -2.34 -1.62
N HIS A 421 -9.36 -2.10 -0.34
CA HIS A 421 -9.55 -3.15 0.66
C HIS A 421 -10.81 -4.01 0.43
N GLN A 422 -11.72 -3.62 -0.43
CA GLN A 422 -12.78 -4.53 -0.87
C GLN A 422 -12.21 -5.75 -1.63
N PHE A 423 -10.99 -5.65 -2.15
CA PHE A 423 -10.26 -6.75 -2.81
C PHE A 423 -9.23 -7.36 -1.87
N TRP A 424 -8.30 -6.56 -1.34
CA TRP A 424 -7.32 -6.96 -0.34
C TRP A 424 -7.95 -6.80 1.04
N TYR A 425 -8.06 -7.82 1.83
CA TYR A 425 -8.89 -8.02 3.01
C TYR A 425 -10.33 -8.47 2.67
N GLY A 426 -11.13 -7.72 1.92
CA GLY A 426 -12.52 -8.05 1.64
C GLY A 426 -12.73 -9.37 0.91
N LEU A 427 -12.00 -9.59 -0.19
CA LEU A 427 -12.05 -10.84 -0.96
C LEU A 427 -10.97 -11.84 -0.58
N VAL A 428 -9.81 -11.37 -0.14
CA VAL A 428 -8.65 -12.18 0.29
C VAL A 428 -8.40 -11.84 1.76
N GLY A 429 -8.98 -12.63 2.67
CA GLY A 429 -9.06 -12.32 4.09
C GLY A 429 -7.88 -12.84 4.90
N ASN A 430 -6.70 -12.27 4.72
CA ASN A 430 -5.52 -12.64 5.51
C ASN A 430 -5.72 -12.34 7.00
N ASN A 431 -4.91 -13.00 7.83
CA ASN A 431 -4.81 -12.70 9.25
C ASN A 431 -4.01 -11.41 9.44
N GLU A 432 -4.69 -10.27 9.46
CA GLU A 432 -4.05 -8.95 9.52
C GLU A 432 -3.18 -8.75 10.77
N PRO A 433 -3.58 -9.18 11.98
CA PRO A 433 -2.69 -9.15 13.14
C PRO A 433 -1.34 -9.84 12.92
N GLU A 434 -1.28 -10.87 12.07
CA GLU A 434 -0.04 -11.63 11.82
C GLU A 434 0.65 -11.23 10.51
N ALA A 435 -0.07 -10.67 9.55
CA ALA A 435 0.45 -10.30 8.24
C ALA A 435 -0.27 -9.09 7.62
N ALA A 436 -0.26 -7.95 8.32
CA ALA A 436 -0.92 -6.72 7.88
C ALA A 436 -0.45 -6.22 6.50
N TRP A 437 0.76 -6.54 6.09
CA TRP A 437 1.33 -6.15 4.82
C TRP A 437 0.67 -6.82 3.60
N LEU A 438 0.04 -8.00 3.76
CA LEU A 438 -0.72 -8.69 2.70
C LEU A 438 -2.00 -7.94 2.31
N ASP A 439 -2.49 -7.10 3.21
CA ASP A 439 -3.61 -6.22 3.00
C ASP A 439 -3.12 -4.81 2.66
N GLU A 440 -2.59 -4.09 3.62
CA GLU A 440 -2.22 -2.69 3.57
C GLU A 440 -1.17 -2.38 2.50
N GLY A 441 -0.19 -3.27 2.36
CA GLY A 441 0.89 -3.10 1.41
C GLY A 441 0.47 -3.38 -0.04
N PHE A 442 -0.35 -4.41 -0.24
CA PHE A 442 -0.90 -4.73 -1.56
C PHE A 442 -1.85 -3.64 -2.01
N ASN A 443 -2.64 -3.15 -1.07
CA ASN A 443 -3.53 -2.05 -1.32
C ASN A 443 -2.77 -0.74 -1.60
N SER A 444 -1.72 -0.42 -0.84
CA SER A 444 -0.87 0.77 -1.10
C SER A 444 -0.19 0.72 -2.47
N PHE A 445 0.26 -0.45 -2.93
CA PHE A 445 0.76 -0.62 -4.29
C PHE A 445 -0.33 -0.34 -5.34
N SER A 446 -1.50 -0.95 -5.15
CA SER A 446 -2.61 -0.88 -6.10
C SER A 446 -3.26 0.49 -6.14
N ASP A 447 -3.38 1.18 -4.99
CA ASP A 447 -3.94 2.53 -4.90
C ASP A 447 -3.07 3.56 -5.62
N SER A 448 -1.76 3.50 -5.45
CA SER A 448 -0.83 4.42 -6.10
C SER A 448 -0.78 4.19 -7.62
N GLU A 449 -0.93 2.96 -8.10
CA GLU A 449 -1.10 2.65 -9.54
C GLU A 449 -2.45 3.18 -10.06
N THR A 450 -3.54 2.96 -9.34
CA THR A 450 -4.88 3.45 -9.71
C THR A 450 -4.91 4.97 -9.77
N LEU A 451 -4.36 5.63 -8.75
CA LEU A 451 -4.28 7.10 -8.72
C LEU A 451 -3.46 7.66 -9.86
N PHE A 452 -2.34 7.02 -10.21
CA PHE A 452 -1.51 7.46 -11.32
C PHE A 452 -2.21 7.28 -12.65
N ARG A 453 -2.88 6.16 -12.89
CA ARG A 453 -3.54 5.84 -14.15
C ARG A 453 -4.80 6.64 -14.38
N GLU A 454 -5.64 6.82 -13.36
CA GLU A 454 -6.89 7.58 -13.48
C GLU A 454 -6.68 9.08 -13.44
N TYR A 455 -5.77 9.57 -12.59
CA TYR A 455 -5.64 11.00 -12.33
C TYR A 455 -4.31 11.60 -12.80
N GLY A 456 -3.34 10.75 -13.16
CA GLY A 456 -1.99 11.18 -13.51
C GLY A 456 -1.21 11.76 -12.34
N ALA A 457 -0.20 12.56 -12.66
CA ALA A 457 0.54 13.27 -11.63
C ALA A 457 -0.36 14.26 -10.89
N ARG A 458 -0.36 14.20 -9.57
CA ARG A 458 -1.15 15.07 -8.70
C ARG A 458 -0.39 16.32 -8.33
N ARG A 459 -1.10 17.41 -8.07
CA ARG A 459 -0.53 18.55 -7.36
C ARG A 459 -0.37 18.16 -5.89
N ALA A 460 0.86 18.19 -5.41
CA ALA A 460 1.10 17.95 -4.01
C ALA A 460 0.72 19.19 -3.20
N ALA A 461 0.02 18.96 -2.10
CA ALA A 461 -0.20 19.95 -1.07
C ALA A 461 0.66 19.61 0.13
N SER A 462 1.45 20.60 0.58
CA SER A 462 1.97 20.58 1.94
C SER A 462 1.00 21.31 2.84
N THR A 463 0.83 20.87 4.07
CA THR A 463 0.13 21.64 5.09
C THR A 463 1.15 22.50 5.85
N TYR A 464 0.84 23.74 6.03
CA TYR A 464 1.57 24.65 6.91
C TYR A 464 0.62 25.17 7.97
N SER A 465 0.93 24.96 9.23
CA SER A 465 0.03 25.26 10.34
C SER A 465 -1.39 24.67 10.16
N GLY A 466 -1.49 23.48 9.62
CA GLY A 466 -2.77 22.84 9.32
C GLY A 466 -3.51 23.40 8.11
N LEU A 467 -2.98 24.43 7.43
CA LEU A 467 -3.51 24.94 6.18
C LEU A 467 -2.78 24.33 4.99
N PRO A 468 -3.49 23.86 3.95
CA PRO A 468 -2.84 23.32 2.78
C PRO A 468 -2.09 24.43 2.01
N MET A 469 -0.82 24.16 1.74
CA MET A 469 0.05 25.00 0.92
C MET A 469 0.18 24.35 -0.45
N TRP A 470 -0.38 24.96 -1.49
CA TRP A 470 -0.33 24.43 -2.84
C TRP A 470 1.01 24.67 -3.52
N GLY A 471 1.44 23.74 -4.32
CA GLY A 471 2.61 23.90 -5.17
C GLY A 471 3.97 23.77 -4.49
N ILE A 472 4.06 23.13 -3.31
CA ILE A 472 5.29 23.08 -2.51
C ILE A 472 5.93 21.69 -2.40
N ALA A 473 5.38 20.64 -2.98
CA ALA A 473 6.09 19.37 -2.95
C ALA A 473 7.07 19.26 -4.12
N PRO A 474 8.24 18.65 -3.93
CA PRO A 474 9.13 18.36 -5.05
C PRO A 474 8.40 17.46 -6.05
N SER A 475 8.30 17.89 -7.29
CA SER A 475 7.82 17.02 -8.34
C SER A 475 8.88 16.01 -8.69
N ALA A 476 8.49 14.79 -8.77
CA ALA A 476 9.28 13.74 -9.33
C ALA A 476 8.66 13.32 -10.65
N ALA A 477 8.67 14.19 -11.63
CA ALA A 477 8.31 13.75 -12.96
C ALA A 477 9.48 12.97 -13.55
N PRO A 478 9.32 11.68 -13.93
CA PRO A 478 10.34 10.94 -14.66
C PRO A 478 10.71 11.71 -15.93
N GLY A 479 11.97 11.93 -16.19
CA GLY A 479 12.45 12.54 -17.43
C GLY A 479 12.84 14.00 -17.39
N SER A 480 12.51 14.79 -16.36
CA SER A 480 13.01 16.14 -16.22
C SER A 480 14.41 16.14 -15.58
N ARG A 481 15.40 16.69 -16.21
CA ARG A 481 16.81 16.71 -15.76
C ARG A 481 17.08 17.50 -14.48
N SER A 482 16.07 18.04 -13.85
CA SER A 482 16.21 18.87 -12.67
C SER A 482 15.69 18.19 -11.45
N LEU A 483 16.58 17.56 -10.67
CA LEU A 483 16.17 16.98 -9.37
C LEU A 483 14.90 16.16 -9.46
N GLU A 484 14.87 15.49 -10.55
CA GLU A 484 13.87 14.56 -10.81
C GLU A 484 14.09 13.35 -9.99
N GLY A 485 13.09 12.88 -9.52
CA GLY A 485 13.09 12.01 -8.43
C GLY A 485 13.26 12.85 -7.20
N THR A 486 12.49 12.60 -6.28
CA THR A 486 12.60 13.07 -4.94
C THR A 486 14.03 13.04 -4.50
N VAL A 487 14.75 14.10 -4.73
CA VAL A 487 15.81 14.41 -3.84
C VAL A 487 15.12 14.81 -2.57
N SER A 488 14.78 13.84 -1.72
CA SER A 488 14.70 14.15 -0.34
C SER A 488 16.07 14.73 -0.01
N LEU A 489 16.14 15.83 0.66
CA LEU A 489 17.42 16.39 1.11
C LEU A 489 18.21 15.40 1.98
N GLN A 490 17.60 14.34 2.47
CA GLN A 490 18.23 13.15 3.04
C GLN A 490 19.13 12.42 2.06
N SER A 491 18.79 12.34 0.78
CA SER A 491 19.57 11.63 -0.22
C SER A 491 20.83 12.39 -0.67
N VAL A 492 20.99 13.65 -0.28
CA VAL A 492 22.18 14.48 -0.61
C VAL A 492 23.16 14.56 0.56
N GLY A 493 22.98 13.77 1.61
CA GLY A 493 23.89 13.74 2.76
C GLY A 493 23.85 14.99 3.63
N PHE A 494 22.87 15.87 3.43
CA PHE A 494 22.62 16.94 4.39
C PHE A 494 21.86 16.36 5.58
N PRO A 495 22.41 16.46 6.79
CA PRO A 495 21.61 16.17 7.97
C PRO A 495 20.38 17.10 7.92
N ASN A 496 19.25 16.56 8.10
CA ASN A 496 17.90 17.06 8.02
C ASN A 496 17.59 18.47 8.64
N PRO A 497 18.35 19.59 8.42
CA PRO A 497 18.05 20.86 9.06
C PRO A 497 16.92 21.62 8.36
N ILE A 498 16.61 21.32 7.10
CA ILE A 498 15.54 22.03 6.38
C ILE A 498 14.17 21.36 6.62
N ARG A 499 14.13 20.09 6.98
CA ARG A 499 12.96 19.44 7.52
C ARG A 499 12.58 19.97 8.90
N PHE A 500 13.58 20.35 9.70
CA PHE A 500 13.37 20.86 11.04
C PHE A 500 12.64 22.19 11.11
N GLY A 501 12.81 23.06 10.15
CA GLY A 501 12.19 24.38 10.21
C GLY A 501 10.70 24.38 9.94
N LEU A 502 10.24 23.63 8.93
CA LEU A 502 8.87 23.72 8.45
C LEU A 502 7.94 22.65 9.06
N ASP A 503 8.41 21.43 9.23
CA ASP A 503 7.58 20.36 9.80
C ASP A 503 7.44 20.50 11.32
N GLN A 504 8.40 21.06 12.02
CA GLN A 504 8.30 21.34 13.45
C GLN A 504 7.55 22.62 13.76
N LEU A 505 7.65 23.62 12.90
CA LEU A 505 6.82 24.82 13.00
C LEU A 505 5.34 24.47 12.78
N ASP A 506 5.04 23.54 11.89
CA ASP A 506 3.68 23.07 11.61
C ASP A 506 3.06 22.39 12.85
N VAL A 507 3.83 21.58 13.56
CA VAL A 507 3.36 20.89 14.78
C VAL A 507 3.27 21.84 15.99
N SER A 508 4.18 22.79 16.14
CA SER A 508 4.19 23.71 17.27
C SER A 508 3.14 24.81 17.10
N VAL A 509 3.01 25.38 15.91
CA VAL A 509 2.02 26.42 15.64
C VAL A 509 0.60 25.86 15.67
N SER A 510 0.37 24.64 15.20
CA SER A 510 -0.96 24.02 15.31
C SER A 510 -1.37 23.74 16.76
N LYS A 511 -0.43 23.43 17.65
CA LYS A 511 -0.68 23.27 19.09
C LYS A 511 -0.88 24.60 19.80
N ASP A 512 -0.10 25.60 19.44
CA ASP A 512 -0.15 26.92 20.04
C ASP A 512 -1.38 27.72 19.58
N LEU A 513 -1.91 27.45 18.38
CA LEU A 513 -3.14 28.07 17.91
C LEU A 513 -4.42 27.37 18.41
N GLN A 514 -4.33 26.13 18.87
CA GLN A 514 -5.50 25.42 19.43
C GLN A 514 -6.11 26.11 20.67
N TRP A 515 -5.33 26.85 21.44
CA TRP A 515 -5.81 27.61 22.59
C TRP A 515 -6.45 28.95 22.21
N LEU A 516 -6.13 29.49 21.02
CA LEU A 516 -6.73 30.73 20.52
C LEU A 516 -8.11 30.50 19.90
N VAL A 517 -8.47 29.26 19.62
CA VAL A 517 -9.75 28.90 18.98
C VAL A 517 -10.64 28.26 20.03
N PRO A 518 -11.72 28.91 20.51
CA PRO A 518 -12.67 28.32 21.42
C PRO A 518 -13.21 27.00 20.89
N GLY A 519 -13.45 26.01 21.76
CA GLY A 519 -13.87 24.65 21.39
C GLY A 519 -15.11 24.59 20.49
N GLU A 520 -16.01 25.53 20.61
CA GLU A 520 -17.19 25.66 19.72
C GLU A 520 -16.84 26.09 18.29
N ILE A 521 -15.72 26.79 18.08
CA ILE A 521 -15.24 27.15 16.74
C ILE A 521 -14.52 25.97 16.10
N GLN A 522 -13.96 25.07 16.91
CA GLN A 522 -13.38 23.80 16.39
C GLN A 522 -14.46 22.88 15.82
N ALA A 523 -15.70 23.01 16.23
CA ALA A 523 -16.83 22.23 15.73
C ALA A 523 -17.44 22.76 14.43
N ARG A 524 -17.15 24.02 14.04
CA ARG A 524 -17.60 24.59 12.75
C ARG A 524 -16.45 24.64 11.76
N PRO A 525 -16.70 24.23 10.53
CA PRO A 525 -15.67 24.35 9.51
C PRO A 525 -15.30 25.82 9.33
N LEU A 526 -14.13 26.23 9.80
CA LEU A 526 -13.51 27.52 9.45
C LEU A 526 -13.54 27.79 7.95
N THR A 527 -13.62 26.75 7.19
CA THR A 527 -13.71 26.70 5.73
C THR A 527 -15.06 27.14 5.17
N ALA A 528 -16.13 27.11 5.92
CA ALA A 528 -17.41 27.70 5.57
C ALA A 528 -17.42 29.23 5.76
N SER A 529 -16.40 29.78 6.45
CA SER A 529 -16.31 31.23 6.61
C SER A 529 -16.00 31.88 5.26
N PRO A 530 -16.67 32.99 4.92
CA PRO A 530 -16.39 33.76 3.69
C PRO A 530 -14.92 34.19 3.57
N PHE A 531 -14.25 34.40 4.70
CA PHE A 531 -12.85 34.77 4.78
C PHE A 531 -11.91 33.65 4.33
N VAL A 532 -12.09 32.43 4.82
CA VAL A 532 -11.28 31.29 4.40
C VAL A 532 -11.57 30.90 2.96
N LYS A 533 -12.83 31.01 2.52
CA LYS A 533 -13.20 30.79 1.12
C LYS A 533 -12.54 31.82 0.19
N PHE A 534 -12.49 33.09 0.59
CA PHE A 534 -11.78 34.13 -0.12
C PHE A 534 -10.30 33.83 -0.29
N TRP A 535 -9.60 33.49 0.80
CA TRP A 535 -8.15 33.18 0.76
C TRP A 535 -7.82 31.89 0.02
N ARG A 536 -8.70 30.90 0.11
CA ARG A 536 -8.56 29.65 -0.64
C ARG A 536 -8.47 29.90 -2.15
N ASP A 537 -9.21 30.85 -2.64
CA ASP A 537 -9.35 31.10 -4.08
C ASP A 537 -8.35 32.15 -4.60
N GLN A 538 -7.45 32.66 -3.75
CA GLN A 538 -6.45 33.63 -4.16
C GLN A 538 -5.30 32.98 -4.95
N PRO A 539 -4.99 33.47 -6.17
CA PRO A 539 -3.91 32.90 -6.98
C PRO A 539 -2.50 33.14 -6.42
N GLN A 540 -2.34 34.08 -5.49
CA GLN A 540 -1.03 34.40 -4.88
C GLN A 540 -0.44 33.28 -4.03
N LEU A 541 -1.25 32.31 -3.61
CA LEU A 541 -0.79 31.15 -2.84
C LEU A 541 -0.26 30.01 -3.71
N THR A 542 -0.15 30.20 -5.03
CA THR A 542 0.20 29.15 -5.98
C THR A 542 1.26 29.55 -6.99
N PHE A 543 2.41 30.06 -6.52
CA PHE A 543 3.47 30.47 -7.45
C PHE A 543 4.20 29.32 -8.14
N VAL A 544 4.15 28.13 -7.59
CA VAL A 544 4.82 26.95 -8.18
C VAL A 544 3.88 25.78 -8.14
N GLU A 545 3.39 25.38 -9.32
CA GLU A 545 2.71 24.12 -9.48
C GLU A 545 3.74 22.99 -9.56
N GLN A 546 3.61 22.02 -8.68
CA GLN A 546 4.43 20.82 -8.71
C GLN A 546 3.52 19.62 -8.90
N GLU A 547 3.89 18.80 -9.84
CA GLU A 547 3.22 17.53 -10.08
C GLU A 547 4.02 16.42 -9.42
N THR A 548 3.34 15.55 -8.69
CA THR A 548 3.95 14.38 -8.05
C THR A 548 3.27 13.13 -8.54
N ASP A 549 4.06 12.19 -8.95
CA ASP A 549 3.62 10.82 -9.18
C ASP A 549 3.34 10.17 -7.82
N PRO A 550 2.12 9.62 -7.56
CA PRO A 550 1.77 9.00 -6.28
C PRO A 550 2.68 7.84 -5.91
N ARG A 551 3.21 7.10 -6.88
CA ARG A 551 4.15 5.99 -6.69
C ARG A 551 5.44 6.39 -5.97
N TRP A 552 5.92 7.62 -6.18
CA TRP A 552 7.06 8.19 -5.47
C TRP A 552 6.73 8.55 -4.02
N GLY A 553 5.45 8.69 -3.68
CA GLY A 553 4.98 8.83 -2.31
C GLY A 553 5.35 7.61 -1.47
N ASP A 554 5.15 6.40 -2.02
CA ASP A 554 5.49 5.13 -1.36
C ASP A 554 7.00 5.06 -1.09
N ARG A 555 7.84 5.40 -2.09
CA ARG A 555 9.28 5.43 -1.88
C ARG A 555 9.69 6.44 -0.80
N SER A 556 9.09 7.60 -0.75
CA SER A 556 9.33 8.58 0.31
C SER A 556 8.92 8.06 1.69
N GLY A 557 7.88 7.24 1.76
CA GLY A 557 7.46 6.52 2.97
C GLY A 557 8.49 5.48 3.40
N TYR A 558 8.88 4.60 2.50
CA TYR A 558 9.91 3.57 2.69
C TYR A 558 11.22 4.13 3.25
N LEU A 559 11.72 5.23 2.67
CA LEU A 559 12.99 5.86 3.07
C LEU A 559 13.00 6.44 4.50
N ARG A 560 11.87 6.44 5.21
CA ARG A 560 11.83 6.91 6.60
C ARG A 560 12.48 5.94 7.56
N ASP A 561 12.27 4.66 7.33
CA ASP A 561 12.79 3.61 8.20
C ASP A 561 12.86 2.26 7.46
N PRO A 562 13.86 2.08 6.57
CA PRO A 562 13.97 0.86 5.76
C PRO A 562 14.67 -0.31 6.45
N GLU A 563 15.19 -0.13 7.67
CA GLU A 563 16.12 -1.08 8.29
C GLU A 563 15.70 -1.59 9.68
N SER A 564 14.68 -0.99 10.33
CA SER A 564 14.32 -1.36 11.71
C SER A 564 13.66 -2.72 11.80
N ASP A 565 12.78 -3.06 10.88
CA ASP A 565 12.04 -4.32 10.85
C ASP A 565 11.87 -4.83 9.43
N PRO A 566 11.76 -6.15 9.22
CA PRO A 566 11.35 -6.73 7.94
C PRO A 566 9.86 -6.43 7.66
N ILE A 567 9.45 -6.62 6.40
CA ILE A 567 8.04 -6.49 6.00
C ILE A 567 7.19 -7.57 6.68
N GLU A 568 7.64 -8.83 6.62
CA GLU A 568 6.94 -9.97 7.21
C GLU A 568 7.15 -10.02 8.71
N ARG A 569 6.16 -9.50 9.46
CA ARG A 569 6.18 -9.44 10.90
C ARG A 569 4.77 -9.33 11.49
N ASN A 570 4.56 -9.88 12.68
CA ASN A 570 3.32 -9.67 13.42
C ASN A 570 3.21 -8.21 13.89
N VAL A 571 2.02 -7.66 13.96
CA VAL A 571 1.80 -6.24 14.30
C VAL A 571 2.31 -5.84 15.69
N TRP A 572 2.36 -6.77 16.63
CA TRP A 572 2.85 -6.55 18.02
C TRP A 572 4.36 -6.70 18.16
N ASP A 573 5.05 -7.20 17.12
CA ASP A 573 6.50 -7.46 17.14
C ASP A 573 7.31 -6.33 16.48
N TYR A 574 6.66 -5.38 15.78
CA TYR A 574 7.34 -4.20 15.26
C TYR A 574 7.90 -3.33 16.37
N VAL A 575 9.09 -2.77 16.16
CA VAL A 575 9.80 -1.98 17.18
C VAL A 575 8.96 -0.79 17.67
N ASP A 576 8.21 -0.16 16.78
CA ASP A 576 7.27 0.89 17.10
C ASP A 576 6.22 1.09 15.99
N ARG A 577 5.30 2.05 16.22
CA ARG A 577 4.25 2.38 15.25
C ARG A 577 4.78 2.93 13.93
N ALA A 578 5.90 3.64 13.94
CA ALA A 578 6.46 4.21 12.70
C ALA A 578 7.01 3.10 11.82
N SER A 579 7.70 2.12 12.42
CA SER A 579 8.18 0.91 11.75
C SER A 579 7.01 0.07 11.21
N TYR A 580 5.97 -0.19 12.01
CA TYR A 580 4.75 -0.85 11.55
C TYR A 580 4.17 -0.14 10.31
N SER A 581 3.95 1.18 10.40
CA SER A 581 3.36 1.93 9.29
C SER A 581 4.26 1.97 8.05
N THR A 582 5.59 2.01 8.22
CA THR A 582 6.53 2.00 7.09
C THR A 582 6.53 0.64 6.40
N ASN A 583 6.58 -0.45 7.15
CA ASN A 583 6.75 -1.78 6.59
C ASN A 583 5.44 -2.37 6.05
N SER A 584 4.33 -2.16 6.72
CA SER A 584 3.03 -2.68 6.27
C SER A 584 2.49 -1.96 5.04
N TYR A 585 2.80 -0.67 4.83
CA TYR A 585 2.28 0.15 3.73
C TYR A 585 3.36 0.44 2.65
N PRO A 586 4.16 1.52 2.75
CA PRO A 586 5.00 1.95 1.65
C PRO A 586 6.19 1.04 1.35
N HIS A 587 6.76 0.33 2.33
CA HIS A 587 7.86 -0.60 2.07
C HIS A 587 7.36 -1.78 1.23
N THR A 588 6.21 -2.34 1.58
CA THR A 588 5.58 -3.41 0.80
C THR A 588 5.21 -2.93 -0.61
N ALA A 589 4.63 -1.73 -0.74
CA ALA A 589 4.32 -1.17 -2.06
C ALA A 589 5.57 -1.01 -2.94
N VAL A 590 6.68 -0.54 -2.35
CA VAL A 590 7.98 -0.41 -3.03
C VAL A 590 8.57 -1.79 -3.37
N ALA A 591 8.43 -2.77 -2.48
CA ALA A 591 8.85 -4.14 -2.74
C ALA A 591 8.06 -4.76 -3.90
N LEU A 592 6.74 -4.64 -3.93
CA LEU A 592 5.92 -5.13 -5.04
C LEU A 592 6.27 -4.43 -6.37
N ARG A 593 6.55 -3.13 -6.34
CA ARG A 593 6.99 -2.40 -7.52
C ARG A 593 8.33 -2.87 -8.04
N SER A 594 9.26 -3.16 -7.14
CA SER A 594 10.56 -3.74 -7.49
C SER A 594 10.43 -5.20 -7.96
N LEU A 595 9.47 -5.95 -7.41
CA LEU A 595 9.10 -7.28 -7.91
C LEU A 595 8.56 -7.21 -9.34
N GLN A 596 7.69 -6.23 -9.62
CA GLN A 596 7.20 -5.98 -10.98
C GLN A 596 8.34 -5.64 -11.95
N ALA A 597 9.34 -4.87 -11.51
CA ALA A 597 10.52 -4.57 -12.30
C ALA A 597 11.36 -5.83 -12.58
N LEU A 598 11.45 -6.74 -11.61
CA LEU A 598 12.21 -7.98 -11.71
C LEU A 598 11.61 -8.96 -12.73
N VAL A 599 10.31 -9.21 -12.65
CA VAL A 599 9.65 -10.25 -13.47
C VAL A 599 8.98 -9.69 -14.72
N GLY A 600 8.87 -8.38 -14.84
CA GLY A 600 8.09 -7.70 -15.87
C GLY A 600 6.60 -7.62 -15.56
N ARG A 601 5.93 -6.59 -16.15
CA ARG A 601 4.54 -6.27 -15.83
C ARG A 601 3.55 -7.42 -16.12
N GLU A 602 3.70 -8.11 -17.24
CA GLU A 602 2.80 -9.20 -17.62
C GLU A 602 2.85 -10.36 -16.64
N ALA A 603 4.06 -10.84 -16.30
CA ALA A 603 4.24 -11.91 -15.32
C ALA A 603 3.75 -11.48 -13.93
N PHE A 604 4.03 -10.24 -13.54
CA PHE A 604 3.53 -9.67 -12.28
C PHE A 604 2.00 -9.68 -12.21
N LEU A 605 1.31 -9.23 -13.26
CA LEU A 605 -0.16 -9.25 -13.32
C LEU A 605 -0.72 -10.68 -13.20
N ARG A 606 -0.11 -11.65 -13.90
CA ARG A 606 -0.53 -13.05 -13.78
C ARG A 606 -0.34 -13.59 -12.37
N GLY A 607 0.80 -13.30 -11.75
CA GLY A 607 1.11 -13.72 -10.37
C GLY A 607 0.14 -13.14 -9.35
N MET A 608 -0.09 -11.83 -9.37
CA MET A 608 -1.00 -11.14 -8.47
C MET A 608 -2.45 -11.60 -8.65
N ARG A 609 -2.90 -11.73 -9.92
CA ARG A 609 -4.25 -12.19 -10.22
C ARG A 609 -4.47 -13.63 -9.77
N LYS A 610 -3.49 -14.53 -9.97
CA LYS A 610 -3.58 -15.90 -9.51
C LYS A 610 -3.75 -15.96 -7.99
N PHE A 611 -2.93 -15.24 -7.24
CA PHE A 611 -3.07 -15.16 -5.79
C PHE A 611 -4.45 -14.64 -5.39
N ALA A 612 -4.89 -13.52 -5.96
CA ALA A 612 -6.18 -12.93 -5.65
C ALA A 612 -7.37 -13.84 -5.92
N GLN A 613 -7.29 -14.70 -6.96
CA GLN A 613 -8.36 -15.61 -7.34
C GLN A 613 -8.34 -16.92 -6.56
N ASP A 614 -7.18 -17.52 -6.35
CA ASP A 614 -7.04 -18.79 -5.63
C ASP A 614 -7.41 -18.65 -4.15
N TRP A 615 -7.16 -17.46 -3.59
CA TRP A 615 -7.39 -17.16 -2.17
C TRP A 615 -8.64 -16.32 -1.89
N ARG A 616 -9.51 -16.16 -2.86
CA ARG A 616 -10.79 -15.47 -2.69
C ARG A 616 -11.68 -16.22 -1.68
N TYR A 617 -12.16 -15.48 -0.66
CA TYR A 617 -12.92 -15.98 0.49
C TYR A 617 -12.19 -17.01 1.35
N ARG A 618 -10.87 -16.87 1.44
CA ARG A 618 -9.99 -17.70 2.24
C ARG A 618 -9.00 -16.83 3.02
N HIS A 619 -8.25 -17.48 3.90
CA HIS A 619 -7.28 -16.87 4.79
C HIS A 619 -5.85 -17.27 4.43
N PRO A 620 -5.18 -16.57 3.48
CA PRO A 620 -3.81 -16.88 3.11
C PRO A 620 -2.81 -16.44 4.16
N TYR A 621 -1.68 -17.14 4.18
CA TYR A 621 -0.45 -16.76 4.85
C TYR A 621 0.58 -16.22 3.84
N PRO A 622 1.68 -15.62 4.28
CA PRO A 622 2.75 -15.14 3.40
C PRO A 622 3.25 -16.18 2.40
N GLU A 623 3.41 -17.44 2.82
CA GLU A 623 3.86 -18.54 1.99
C GLU A 623 2.89 -18.82 0.83
N ASP A 624 1.61 -18.67 1.07
CA ASP A 624 0.58 -18.90 0.05
C ASP A 624 0.66 -17.84 -1.05
N PHE A 625 0.95 -16.61 -0.68
CA PHE A 625 1.24 -15.56 -1.64
C PHE A 625 2.50 -15.89 -2.45
N TYR A 626 3.60 -16.25 -1.79
CA TYR A 626 4.86 -16.54 -2.47
C TYR A 626 4.72 -17.68 -3.49
N LEU A 627 4.02 -18.72 -3.11
CA LEU A 627 3.76 -19.87 -3.99
C LEU A 627 2.84 -19.52 -5.16
N ALA A 628 1.69 -18.93 -4.87
CA ALA A 628 0.70 -18.57 -5.90
C ALA A 628 1.27 -17.52 -6.88
N PHE A 629 2.03 -16.56 -6.39
CA PHE A 629 2.66 -15.55 -7.23
C PHE A 629 3.70 -16.18 -8.17
N GLN A 630 4.62 -17.00 -7.66
CA GLN A 630 5.64 -17.67 -8.47
C GLN A 630 5.03 -18.57 -9.54
N GLU A 631 3.99 -19.30 -9.17
CA GLU A 631 3.26 -20.15 -10.12
C GLU A 631 2.57 -19.32 -11.21
N GLY A 632 1.90 -18.23 -10.86
CA GLY A 632 1.22 -17.35 -11.82
C GLY A 632 2.18 -16.55 -12.69
N ALA A 633 3.31 -16.14 -12.15
CA ALA A 633 4.34 -15.41 -12.86
C ALA A 633 5.25 -16.30 -13.72
N ASP A 634 5.23 -17.61 -13.50
CA ASP A 634 6.17 -18.59 -14.07
C ASP A 634 7.63 -18.21 -13.79
N ALA A 635 7.93 -17.88 -12.53
CA ALA A 635 9.22 -17.36 -12.11
C ALA A 635 9.70 -17.98 -10.79
N ASP A 636 10.95 -18.46 -10.76
CA ASP A 636 11.62 -18.95 -9.55
C ASP A 636 12.36 -17.79 -8.86
N ILE A 637 11.65 -17.16 -7.94
CA ILE A 637 12.11 -15.96 -7.24
C ILE A 637 11.97 -16.03 -5.73
N GLN A 638 11.97 -17.22 -5.16
CA GLN A 638 11.89 -17.41 -3.71
C GLN A 638 12.95 -16.57 -2.97
N TRP A 639 14.15 -16.43 -3.54
CA TRP A 639 15.21 -15.60 -3.01
C TRP A 639 14.80 -14.12 -2.81
N TYR A 640 13.88 -13.60 -3.68
CA TYR A 640 13.44 -12.22 -3.58
C TYR A 640 12.59 -12.03 -2.32
N PHE A 641 11.67 -12.96 -2.04
CA PHE A 641 10.85 -12.91 -0.84
C PHE A 641 11.69 -13.05 0.43
N GLU A 642 12.67 -13.96 0.44
CA GLU A 642 13.59 -14.11 1.57
C GLU A 642 14.45 -12.85 1.81
N ASP A 643 14.96 -12.24 0.75
CA ASP A 643 15.85 -11.09 0.85
C ASP A 643 15.10 -9.77 1.11
N VAL A 644 13.88 -9.59 0.59
CA VAL A 644 13.15 -8.32 0.64
C VAL A 644 12.05 -8.32 1.70
N PHE A 645 11.27 -9.40 1.81
CA PHE A 645 10.14 -9.43 2.74
C PHE A 645 10.52 -9.92 4.13
N ARG A 646 11.46 -10.87 4.23
CA ARG A 646 11.86 -11.51 5.49
C ARG A 646 13.13 -10.94 6.12
N SER A 647 13.76 -9.96 5.47
CA SER A 647 14.97 -9.36 6.00
C SER A 647 14.92 -7.83 5.95
N THR A 648 15.89 -7.21 6.63
CA THR A 648 16.08 -5.75 6.62
C THR A 648 17.19 -5.32 5.68
N LYS A 649 17.51 -6.16 4.67
CA LYS A 649 18.54 -5.86 3.69
C LYS A 649 18.15 -4.65 2.84
N THR A 650 19.11 -3.81 2.58
CA THR A 650 18.94 -2.61 1.75
C THR A 650 19.93 -2.60 0.60
N VAL A 651 19.63 -1.84 -0.44
CA VAL A 651 20.50 -1.60 -1.60
C VAL A 651 20.72 -0.12 -1.81
N ASP A 652 21.93 0.22 -2.22
CA ASP A 652 22.34 1.58 -2.59
C ASP A 652 23.47 1.43 -3.62
N TRP A 653 23.23 1.81 -4.86
CA TRP A 653 24.22 1.76 -5.90
C TRP A 653 24.88 3.12 -6.09
N SER A 654 26.14 3.10 -6.53
CA SER A 654 26.83 4.32 -6.90
C SER A 654 27.82 4.08 -8.02
N CYS A 655 28.10 5.11 -8.82
CA CYS A 655 29.13 5.05 -9.85
C CYS A 655 30.19 6.12 -9.65
N GLN A 656 31.43 5.76 -9.99
CA GLN A 656 32.55 6.67 -10.07
C GLN A 656 33.17 6.57 -11.47
N VAL A 657 33.42 7.70 -12.08
CA VAL A 657 33.94 7.77 -13.43
C VAL A 657 35.18 8.65 -13.46
N ALA A 658 36.27 8.09 -13.96
CA ALA A 658 37.43 8.82 -14.38
C ALA A 658 37.65 8.55 -15.88
N GLN A 659 38.11 9.54 -16.63
CA GLN A 659 38.48 9.34 -18.01
C GLN A 659 39.66 10.25 -18.38
N THR A 660 40.60 9.67 -19.06
CA THR A 660 41.81 10.35 -19.52
C THR A 660 42.04 10.05 -20.99
N ARG A 661 42.79 10.91 -21.66
CA ARG A 661 43.30 10.53 -22.97
C ARG A 661 44.30 9.39 -22.78
N ASP A 662 44.30 8.43 -23.71
CA ASP A 662 45.29 7.35 -23.73
C ASP A 662 46.69 7.94 -23.57
N PRO A 663 47.51 7.53 -22.59
CA PRO A 663 48.80 8.08 -22.38
C PRO A 663 49.71 7.81 -23.62
N LYS A 664 50.61 8.70 -23.90
CA LYS A 664 51.65 8.39 -24.84
C LYS A 664 52.45 7.23 -24.29
N SER A 665 52.74 6.28 -25.17
CA SER A 665 53.65 5.21 -24.79
C SER A 665 55.03 5.80 -24.38
N ALA A 666 55.50 5.34 -23.25
CA ALA A 666 56.83 5.76 -22.75
C ALA A 666 57.42 4.61 -21.94
N GLY A 667 58.73 4.37 -22.14
CA GLY A 667 59.39 3.33 -21.39
C GLY A 667 59.97 2.25 -22.34
N TRP A 668 60.26 1.07 -21.81
CA TRP A 668 60.79 -0.03 -22.51
C TRP A 668 59.65 -1.00 -22.91
N PHE A 669 59.64 -1.35 -24.20
CA PHE A 669 58.69 -2.30 -24.79
C PHE A 669 59.45 -3.54 -25.25
N ARG A 670 58.89 -4.68 -25.12
CA ARG A 670 59.44 -5.93 -25.59
C ARG A 670 59.04 -6.14 -27.05
N CYS A 671 60.03 -6.15 -27.95
CA CYS A 671 59.85 -6.40 -29.37
C CYS A 671 59.63 -7.90 -29.66
N ASP A 672 59.12 -8.23 -30.84
CA ASP A 672 58.86 -9.60 -31.28
C ASP A 672 60.17 -10.47 -31.30
N ASP A 673 61.32 -9.86 -31.49
CA ASP A 673 62.63 -10.50 -31.40
C ASP A 673 63.10 -10.76 -29.97
N GLY A 674 62.28 -10.36 -28.95
CA GLY A 674 62.56 -10.48 -27.51
C GLY A 674 63.45 -9.37 -26.94
N SER A 675 63.87 -8.40 -27.72
CA SER A 675 64.65 -7.23 -27.25
C SER A 675 63.78 -6.23 -26.52
N TRP A 676 64.34 -5.41 -25.66
CA TRP A 676 63.66 -4.33 -24.95
C TRP A 676 64.21 -2.98 -25.49
N THR A 677 63.31 -2.19 -26.12
CA THR A 677 63.60 -0.85 -26.63
C THR A 677 62.36 0.07 -26.59
N SER A 678 62.56 1.38 -26.62
CA SER A 678 61.53 2.37 -26.78
C SER A 678 60.90 2.35 -28.19
N ASP A 679 61.54 1.82 -29.16
CA ASP A 679 61.18 1.86 -30.59
C ASP A 679 60.05 0.84 -30.92
N CYS A 680 59.81 -0.10 -30.06
CA CYS A 680 58.66 -1.04 -30.13
C CYS A 680 57.43 -0.53 -29.44
N SER A 681 57.30 0.73 -29.12
CA SER A 681 56.04 1.31 -28.63
C SER A 681 54.98 1.29 -29.75
N PRO A 682 53.71 1.14 -29.42
CA PRO A 682 52.61 1.14 -30.40
C PRO A 682 52.64 2.33 -31.34
N GLU A 683 52.96 3.51 -30.86
CA GLU A 683 53.05 4.73 -31.66
C GLU A 683 54.28 4.75 -32.57
N ALA A 684 55.43 4.23 -32.10
CA ALA A 684 56.63 4.11 -32.93
C ALA A 684 56.41 3.11 -34.07
N LEU A 685 55.78 1.98 -33.80
CA LEU A 685 55.46 0.99 -34.83
C LEU A 685 54.39 1.53 -35.82
N ALA A 686 53.40 2.27 -35.36
CA ALA A 686 52.43 2.91 -36.25
C ALA A 686 53.05 3.98 -37.14
N SER A 687 53.91 4.86 -36.59
CA SER A 687 54.65 5.86 -37.39
C SER A 687 55.59 5.22 -38.40
N ALA A 688 56.21 4.11 -38.04
CA ALA A 688 57.12 3.38 -38.99
C ALA A 688 56.31 2.73 -40.13
N ALA A 689 55.10 2.22 -39.82
CA ALA A 689 54.16 1.67 -40.82
C ALA A 689 53.63 2.75 -41.78
N GLU A 690 53.29 3.92 -41.26
CA GLU A 690 52.89 5.08 -42.09
C GLU A 690 54.02 5.55 -42.96
N ALA A 691 55.19 5.70 -42.43
CA ALA A 691 56.41 6.08 -43.21
C ALA A 691 56.75 5.05 -44.28
N ALA A 692 56.50 3.78 -44.03
CA ALA A 692 56.72 2.72 -45.03
C ALA A 692 55.67 2.79 -46.17
N ALA A 693 54.43 3.11 -45.82
CA ALA A 693 53.31 3.28 -46.79
C ALA A 693 53.57 4.51 -47.70
N ASP A 694 53.99 5.64 -47.13
CA ASP A 694 54.35 6.84 -47.91
C ASP A 694 55.54 6.66 -48.78
N SER A 695 56.42 5.70 -48.51
CA SER A 695 57.61 5.40 -49.36
C SER A 695 57.30 4.50 -50.54
N GLU A 696 56.13 3.81 -50.57
CA GLU A 696 55.66 2.99 -51.69
C GLU A 696 54.86 3.78 -52.72
N GLU A 697 54.32 4.97 -52.37
CA GLU A 697 53.70 5.88 -53.35
C GLU A 697 54.74 6.87 -53.90
N GLY A 698 55.43 6.45 -54.95
CA GLY A 698 56.53 7.13 -55.59
C GLY A 698 56.25 8.50 -56.20
N GLU A 699 57.27 9.36 -56.07
CA GLU A 699 57.62 10.51 -56.89
C GLU A 699 56.56 11.06 -57.82
N GLY A 700 55.85 12.06 -57.33
CA GLY A 700 54.98 12.97 -58.08
C GLY A 700 55.16 14.38 -57.52
N GLU A 701 56.02 15.19 -58.15
CA GLU A 701 56.13 16.63 -57.93
C GLU A 701 54.74 17.32 -58.06
N GLY A 702 54.26 17.99 -57.08
CA GLY A 702 53.05 18.81 -57.11
C GLY A 702 52.97 19.71 -55.86
N ASP A 703 53.52 20.93 -56.02
CA ASP A 703 53.33 22.07 -55.14
C ASP A 703 51.88 22.41 -54.96
N ALA A 704 51.40 22.31 -53.75
CA ALA A 704 50.30 23.11 -53.18
C ALA A 704 50.11 22.81 -51.69
N GLY A 705 50.22 23.81 -50.87
CA GLY A 705 49.87 23.97 -49.51
C GLY A 705 49.15 22.78 -48.82
N ALA A 706 49.90 21.81 -48.37
CA ALA A 706 49.37 20.74 -47.53
C ALA A 706 49.05 21.34 -46.16
N GLU A 707 47.76 21.43 -45.85
CA GLU A 707 47.30 21.51 -44.47
C GLU A 707 47.95 20.32 -43.72
N GLU A 708 48.70 20.60 -42.66
CA GLU A 708 49.20 19.53 -41.78
C GLU A 708 48.05 18.58 -41.42
N PRO A 709 48.16 17.27 -41.62
CA PRO A 709 47.12 16.33 -41.24
C PRO A 709 46.78 16.53 -39.78
N GLU A 710 45.54 16.79 -39.49
CA GLU A 710 45.02 16.97 -38.13
C GLU A 710 45.48 15.75 -37.30
N LYS A 711 46.47 15.94 -36.40
CA LYS A 711 47.02 14.88 -35.57
C LYS A 711 45.88 14.12 -34.93
N ALA A 712 45.67 12.88 -35.27
CA ALA A 712 44.63 12.02 -34.75
C ALA A 712 44.57 12.13 -33.23
N LYS A 713 43.43 12.62 -32.74
CA LYS A 713 43.23 12.83 -31.28
C LYS A 713 43.30 11.46 -30.62
N ARG A 714 44.22 11.26 -29.69
CA ARG A 714 44.32 10.01 -28.93
C ARG A 714 42.97 9.64 -28.31
N PRO A 715 42.59 8.36 -28.29
CA PRO A 715 41.34 7.92 -27.76
C PRO A 715 41.19 8.24 -26.26
N TRP A 716 39.97 8.23 -25.78
CA TRP A 716 39.66 8.32 -24.36
C TRP A 716 39.68 6.93 -23.74
N VAL A 717 40.24 6.80 -22.56
CA VAL A 717 40.23 5.58 -21.74
C VAL A 717 39.36 5.89 -20.53
N PRO A 718 38.08 5.43 -20.53
CA PRO A 718 37.20 5.56 -19.39
C PRO A 718 37.52 4.48 -18.35
N ASP A 719 37.53 4.87 -17.08
CA ASP A 719 37.60 3.99 -15.91
C ASP A 719 36.31 4.20 -15.12
N ILE A 720 35.39 3.26 -15.22
CA ILE A 720 34.05 3.33 -14.61
C ILE A 720 33.97 2.24 -13.57
N VAL A 721 33.77 2.63 -12.31
CA VAL A 721 33.61 1.72 -11.18
C VAL A 721 32.24 1.89 -10.58
N LEU A 722 31.48 0.81 -10.58
CA LEU A 722 30.20 0.68 -9.93
C LEU A 722 30.42 0.10 -8.54
N ARG A 723 29.60 0.51 -7.58
CA ARG A 723 29.61 -0.02 -6.22
C ARG A 723 28.19 -0.24 -5.73
N ARG A 724 27.98 -1.35 -5.02
CA ARG A 724 26.79 -1.63 -4.23
C ARG A 724 27.12 -1.50 -2.75
N ARG A 725 26.39 -0.68 -2.06
CA ARG A 725 26.34 -0.61 -0.60
C ARG A 725 25.09 -1.35 -0.14
N GLY A 726 25.08 -1.83 1.10
CA GLY A 726 24.01 -2.67 1.61
C GLY A 726 24.12 -4.13 1.16
N ASP A 727 23.27 -4.97 1.73
CA ASP A 727 23.34 -6.43 1.60
C ASP A 727 22.32 -7.02 0.62
N LEU A 728 21.35 -6.23 0.18
CA LEU A 728 20.39 -6.65 -0.83
C LEU A 728 21.05 -6.68 -2.21
N VAL A 729 20.93 -7.81 -2.87
CA VAL A 729 21.55 -8.07 -4.19
C VAL A 729 20.45 -8.16 -5.24
N LEU A 730 20.35 -7.14 -6.09
CA LEU A 730 19.38 -7.06 -7.19
C LEU A 730 20.10 -6.86 -8.52
N PRO A 731 19.65 -7.48 -9.63
CA PRO A 731 20.20 -7.22 -10.95
C PRO A 731 19.90 -5.77 -11.37
N VAL A 732 20.84 -5.10 -12.02
CA VAL A 732 20.62 -3.72 -12.44
C VAL A 732 21.27 -3.43 -13.78
N LYS A 733 20.57 -2.67 -14.63
CA LYS A 733 21.08 -2.15 -15.90
C LYS A 733 21.90 -0.89 -15.67
N VAL A 734 22.99 -0.76 -16.43
CA VAL A 734 23.85 0.42 -16.43
C VAL A 734 24.00 0.93 -17.85
N GLN A 735 23.72 2.19 -18.07
CA GLN A 735 23.82 2.83 -19.37
C GLN A 735 24.99 3.81 -19.40
N VAL A 736 25.87 3.67 -20.37
CA VAL A 736 26.97 4.59 -20.68
C VAL A 736 26.62 5.35 -21.94
N THR A 737 26.65 6.69 -21.90
CA THR A 737 26.40 7.57 -23.04
C THR A 737 27.64 8.31 -23.45
N TYR A 738 27.90 8.36 -24.74
CA TYR A 738 29.03 9.08 -25.34
C TYR A 738 28.65 10.48 -25.85
N GLU A 739 29.62 11.30 -26.21
CA GLU A 739 29.42 12.69 -26.65
C GLU A 739 28.65 12.82 -27.96
N ASP A 740 28.58 11.79 -28.78
CA ASP A 740 27.78 11.72 -30.00
C ASP A 740 26.33 11.26 -29.77
N GLY A 741 25.96 11.00 -28.50
CA GLY A 741 24.70 10.44 -28.12
C GLY A 741 24.59 8.92 -28.22
N GLY A 742 25.65 8.25 -28.68
CA GLY A 742 25.74 6.79 -28.71
C GLY A 742 25.66 6.21 -27.30
N LYS A 743 24.95 5.09 -27.14
CA LYS A 743 24.69 4.45 -25.84
C LYS A 743 25.17 3.01 -25.85
N VAL A 744 25.70 2.56 -24.72
CA VAL A 744 26.05 1.16 -24.47
C VAL A 744 25.46 0.78 -23.12
N ASP A 745 24.74 -0.33 -23.11
CA ASP A 745 24.10 -0.87 -21.92
C ASP A 745 24.92 -2.06 -21.39
N PHE A 746 25.03 -2.14 -20.07
CA PHE A 746 25.61 -3.23 -19.32
C PHE A 746 24.60 -3.76 -18.32
N GLU A 747 24.67 -5.02 -18.00
CA GLU A 747 23.87 -5.63 -16.94
C GLU A 747 24.80 -6.08 -15.81
N TRP A 748 24.58 -5.57 -14.62
CA TRP A 748 25.25 -6.03 -13.41
C TRP A 748 24.36 -7.03 -12.71
N THR A 749 24.60 -8.31 -13.00
CA THR A 749 23.74 -9.39 -12.57
C THR A 749 23.83 -9.66 -11.07
N ARG A 750 22.84 -10.34 -10.53
CA ARG A 750 22.82 -10.76 -9.12
C ARG A 750 24.02 -11.65 -8.80
N GLU A 751 24.38 -12.57 -9.68
CA GLU A 751 25.54 -13.45 -9.54
C GLU A 751 26.85 -12.67 -9.42
N MET A 752 27.10 -11.74 -10.33
CA MET A 752 28.29 -10.87 -10.29
C MET A 752 28.35 -10.03 -9.01
N GLN A 753 27.19 -9.52 -8.53
CA GLN A 753 27.10 -8.76 -7.28
C GLN A 753 27.28 -9.63 -6.04
N GLY A 754 26.94 -10.92 -6.11
CA GLY A 754 27.17 -11.90 -5.05
C GLY A 754 28.68 -12.20 -4.87
N GLU A 755 29.47 -12.17 -5.94
CA GLU A 755 30.89 -12.34 -5.87
C GLU A 755 31.65 -11.11 -5.34
N LYS A 756 31.22 -9.91 -5.83
CA LYS A 756 31.85 -8.64 -5.47
C LYS A 756 30.81 -7.51 -5.42
N ASN A 757 30.90 -6.71 -4.41
CA ASN A 757 30.04 -5.52 -4.25
C ASN A 757 30.52 -4.31 -5.09
N TRP A 758 31.41 -4.51 -6.02
CA TRP A 758 31.85 -3.52 -6.99
C TRP A 758 32.15 -4.17 -8.34
N TRP A 759 32.03 -3.37 -9.39
CA TRP A 759 32.35 -3.81 -10.75
C TRP A 759 33.01 -2.69 -11.53
N ARG A 760 34.16 -2.98 -12.14
CA ARG A 760 34.79 -2.08 -13.10
C ARG A 760 34.30 -2.47 -14.48
N LEU A 761 33.59 -1.57 -15.17
CA LEU A 761 33.06 -1.84 -16.49
C LEU A 761 34.18 -2.15 -17.47
N PRO A 762 34.03 -3.16 -18.34
CA PRO A 762 35.05 -3.53 -19.33
C PRO A 762 35.02 -2.56 -20.53
N MET A 763 35.46 -1.32 -20.29
CA MET A 763 35.45 -0.27 -21.29
C MET A 763 36.74 -0.30 -22.11
N ALA A 764 36.61 -0.32 -23.43
CA ALA A 764 37.77 -0.12 -24.33
C ALA A 764 38.07 1.37 -24.51
N ALA A 765 39.27 1.67 -24.99
CA ALA A 765 39.60 3.02 -25.46
C ALA A 765 38.69 3.39 -26.65
N ASP A 766 38.15 4.59 -26.66
CA ASP A 766 37.19 5.07 -27.66
C ASP A 766 37.58 6.51 -28.11
N ALA A 767 37.41 6.81 -29.39
CA ALA A 767 37.58 8.18 -29.88
C ALA A 767 36.61 9.16 -29.18
N ARG A 768 35.45 8.68 -28.81
CA ARG A 768 34.35 9.43 -28.15
C ARG A 768 34.55 9.51 -26.64
N LYS A 769 34.25 10.65 -26.11
CA LYS A 769 34.27 10.89 -24.68
C LYS A 769 32.97 10.38 -24.05
N VAL A 770 33.03 9.73 -22.88
CA VAL A 770 31.86 9.41 -22.09
C VAL A 770 31.29 10.69 -21.49
N THR A 771 30.00 10.91 -21.66
CA THR A 771 29.29 12.08 -21.15
C THR A 771 28.37 11.77 -19.97
N SER A 772 27.86 10.54 -19.86
CA SER A 772 27.14 10.11 -18.68
C SER A 772 27.23 8.60 -18.45
N VAL A 773 27.08 8.23 -17.19
CA VAL A 773 26.90 6.85 -16.70
C VAL A 773 25.71 6.88 -15.76
N VAL A 774 24.74 6.01 -16.00
CA VAL A 774 23.52 5.94 -15.21
C VAL A 774 23.23 4.49 -14.84
N ILE A 775 23.19 4.19 -13.55
CA ILE A 775 22.70 2.92 -13.00
C ILE A 775 21.19 3.04 -12.89
N ASP A 776 20.46 1.99 -13.28
CA ASP A 776 19.02 1.98 -13.35
C ASP A 776 18.44 3.18 -14.15
N PRO A 777 18.74 3.27 -15.46
CA PRO A 777 18.32 4.42 -16.28
C PRO A 777 16.81 4.57 -16.39
N GLU A 778 16.04 3.49 -16.20
CA GLU A 778 14.59 3.47 -16.24
C GLU A 778 13.96 3.72 -14.87
N ARG A 779 14.78 3.77 -13.81
CA ARG A 779 14.37 3.98 -12.41
C ARG A 779 13.31 2.98 -11.93
N LEU A 780 13.58 1.71 -12.18
CA LEU A 780 12.69 0.62 -11.83
C LEU A 780 12.85 0.17 -10.37
N TRP A 781 14.04 0.35 -9.79
CA TRP A 781 14.39 -0.17 -8.47
C TRP A 781 14.12 0.85 -7.36
N PHE A 782 12.87 0.93 -6.92
CA PHE A 782 12.43 1.83 -5.86
C PHE A 782 13.04 1.52 -4.48
N LEU A 783 13.57 0.30 -4.29
CA LEU A 783 14.29 -0.12 -3.08
C LEU A 783 15.67 0.55 -2.95
N ASP A 784 16.22 1.16 -4.00
CA ASP A 784 17.47 1.89 -3.89
C ASP A 784 17.34 3.08 -2.94
N ARG A 785 18.18 3.11 -1.92
CA ARG A 785 18.12 4.14 -0.87
C ARG A 785 18.54 5.50 -1.37
N ASN A 786 19.45 5.58 -2.31
CA ASN A 786 20.03 6.85 -2.77
C ASN A 786 20.24 6.87 -4.30
N MET A 787 19.22 7.13 -5.04
CA MET A 787 19.29 7.24 -6.50
C MET A 787 20.14 8.44 -7.00
N THR A 788 20.66 9.31 -6.11
CA THR A 788 21.37 10.52 -6.55
C THR A 788 22.80 10.25 -6.96
N ASP A 789 23.44 9.21 -6.44
CA ASP A 789 24.79 8.79 -6.79
C ASP A 789 24.81 7.60 -7.77
N ASN A 790 23.63 7.17 -8.27
CA ASN A 790 23.49 6.24 -9.38
C ASN A 790 23.93 6.82 -10.72
N GLN A 791 24.28 8.09 -10.77
CA GLN A 791 24.55 8.77 -12.04
C GLN A 791 25.78 9.64 -11.95
N TRP A 792 26.49 9.68 -13.08
CA TRP A 792 27.59 10.60 -13.29
C TRP A 792 27.42 11.31 -14.63
N PHE A 793 27.68 12.62 -14.65
CA PHE A 793 27.69 13.44 -15.86
C PHE A 793 28.99 14.20 -15.97
N ALA A 794 29.59 14.20 -17.18
CA ALA A 794 30.84 14.92 -17.47
C ALA A 794 30.68 16.43 -17.27
N GLU A 795 29.52 16.95 -17.60
CA GLU A 795 29.15 18.35 -17.40
C GLU A 795 28.05 18.47 -16.35
N ARG A 796 28.30 19.29 -15.35
CA ARG A 796 27.30 19.55 -14.31
C ARG A 796 26.18 20.43 -14.90
N ASP A 797 24.94 20.10 -14.60
CA ASP A 797 23.79 20.96 -14.92
C ASP A 797 23.88 22.26 -14.08
N LYS A 798 24.36 23.32 -14.68
CA LYS A 798 24.50 24.64 -14.05
C LYS A 798 23.16 25.28 -13.71
N LEU A 799 22.07 24.84 -14.36
CA LEU A 799 20.73 25.36 -14.11
C LEU A 799 20.01 24.68 -12.93
N ALA A 800 20.46 23.50 -12.53
CA ALA A 800 19.85 22.78 -11.42
C ALA A 800 19.89 23.56 -10.08
N PRO A 801 21.04 24.13 -9.66
CA PRO A 801 21.08 24.97 -8.47
C PRO A 801 20.19 26.23 -8.56
N SER A 802 20.12 26.85 -9.76
CA SER A 802 19.26 28.02 -10.01
C SER A 802 17.78 27.67 -9.86
N ARG A 803 17.33 26.60 -10.49
CA ARG A 803 15.95 26.09 -10.38
C ARG A 803 15.60 25.71 -8.93
N TRP A 804 16.55 25.11 -8.23
CA TRP A 804 16.36 24.81 -6.82
C TRP A 804 16.28 26.07 -5.95
N GLY A 805 17.13 27.05 -6.21
CA GLY A 805 17.10 28.36 -5.54
C GLY A 805 15.78 29.11 -5.80
N GLU A 806 15.30 29.12 -7.04
CA GLU A 806 14.01 29.72 -7.41
C GLU A 806 12.83 29.03 -6.69
N ARG A 807 12.84 27.73 -6.59
CA ARG A 807 11.82 26.96 -5.86
C ARG A 807 11.87 27.22 -4.36
N ALA A 808 13.06 27.32 -3.78
CA ALA A 808 13.24 27.67 -2.38
C ALA A 808 12.76 29.10 -2.10
N ALA A 809 13.08 30.04 -2.99
CA ALA A 809 12.62 31.43 -2.90
C ALA A 809 11.08 31.54 -3.04
N ALA A 810 10.47 30.81 -3.96
CA ALA A 810 9.01 30.75 -4.10
C ALA A 810 8.34 30.18 -2.85
N ARG A 811 8.93 29.16 -2.22
CA ARG A 811 8.49 28.64 -0.91
C ARG A 811 8.55 29.71 0.18
N ALA A 812 9.68 30.36 0.31
CA ALA A 812 9.85 31.42 1.30
C ALA A 812 8.86 32.57 1.08
N ALA A 813 8.64 32.97 -0.17
CA ALA A 813 7.66 34.00 -0.53
C ALA A 813 6.22 33.58 -0.18
N ASN A 814 5.83 32.34 -0.45
CA ASN A 814 4.51 31.82 -0.08
C ASN A 814 4.31 31.82 1.45
N VAL A 815 5.32 31.40 2.19
CA VAL A 815 5.30 31.40 3.66
C VAL A 815 5.17 32.84 4.19
N LEU A 816 5.96 33.78 3.67
CA LEU A 816 5.90 35.20 4.07
C LEU A 816 4.55 35.82 3.73
N GLN A 817 3.98 35.55 2.57
CA GLN A 817 2.65 36.04 2.20
C GLN A 817 1.58 35.48 3.13
N TRP A 818 1.69 34.21 3.52
CA TRP A 818 0.79 33.62 4.48
C TRP A 818 0.86 34.31 5.84
N PHE A 819 2.07 34.56 6.35
CA PHE A 819 2.26 35.32 7.60
C PHE A 819 1.69 36.73 7.52
N MET A 820 1.87 37.44 6.41
CA MET A 820 1.29 38.77 6.20
C MET A 820 -0.24 38.73 6.13
N ALA A 821 -0.81 37.67 5.58
CA ALA A 821 -2.25 37.49 5.49
C ALA A 821 -2.93 37.11 6.81
N VAL A 822 -2.20 36.51 7.73
CA VAL A 822 -2.70 36.11 9.06
C VAL A 822 -2.37 37.13 10.14
N GLY A 823 -1.32 37.89 9.94
CA GLY A 823 -0.83 38.88 10.89
C GLY A 823 -1.28 40.32 10.65
N GLY A 824 -2.01 40.60 9.58
CA GLY A 824 -2.69 41.83 9.27
C GLY A 824 -4.20 41.64 9.47
#